data_019ae3fa13d098696b088d944f2f88c8
#
_entry.id   019ae3fa13d098696b088d944f2f88c8
#
_cell.length_a   1.000
_cell.length_b   1.000
_cell.length_c   1.000
_cell.angle_alpha   90.00
_cell.angle_beta   90.00
_cell.angle_gamma   90.00
#
_symmetry.space_group_name_H-M   'P 1'
#
loop_
_entity.id
_entity.type
_entity.pdbx_description
1 polymer ?
#
loop_
_entity_poly.entity_id
_entity_poly.type
_entity_poly.pdbx_seq_one_letter_code
_entity_poly.pdbx_strand_id
1 'polypeptide(L)'
;VLSIRTNGDNQGTSPARYIQTSFYQDQVNEVVSPLSKSAFIYYQFTFQGSFFDQNVLINKIKVTPRSRGERVFEGYIYIIDELWAIHSLDLKTSVLGFQVHVRQNYSPIAPNVWMPLTQQYTFGGKVFGFAGQFNYYVSTRDYDIKLNPDLSHKPDLVDEKIQQAPINTQKFSKSASALEQLASEQPKTQKEYRKLLNQYEKEVIQQRQEDEKKGVVSERNYEVDTLARKRDLAYWDSIRPVPLSLKEVEGYKRDDSLAIIEAAKKSEVDSIAKKARTKFQPLDLFTGGSYSFGKGVSIGFPVNLTKFSFNTVEGYKLGLGFFYRKVEEIKLADSVNRIRKVFRIEPELRYGFSSEQWYGKVAIRRSINKPSSGANWGVSGGRFAFQFNPEDPIQEQVNASYSLFSRKNYLKLYEQDFVQANWGERKSPALSYQLTFLWADRRQLENTTDFSLSKNRERDYSSNKPFNVEAGDVAFSNHQVAKFKATLDWRPGLTYSIRNGRKIPNYERAPLLSFTYQKAMPQLSTSGLAADFDQLEASLKHDFSFGVSGKLEFNVTAGTFLNDRQVFFQDYKHFGGNRTLFSSMGAASNYRVMDYYRYSTSGSYISSIAHYQFRKFIFTQLPMLRFSGVRENIFVNYLKTQNSPHYTEIGYSLDNLFRIFRVELAAGFENGQFLRARPLFGVATFLNISID
;
A
#
# COMPACT_ATOMS: atom_id res chain seq x y z
N VAL A 1 -5.90 25.63 -15.39
CA VAL A 1 -7.12 24.90 -15.77
C VAL A 1 -6.74 23.54 -16.31
N LEU A 2 -7.15 22.50 -15.65
CA LEU A 2 -6.89 21.13 -16.03
C LEU A 2 -8.20 20.51 -16.50
N SER A 3 -8.34 20.30 -17.80
CA SER A 3 -9.28 19.32 -18.30
C SER A 3 -8.56 17.99 -18.41
N ILE A 4 -8.92 17.07 -17.56
CA ILE A 4 -8.49 15.68 -17.63
C ILE A 4 -9.73 14.90 -18.03
N ARG A 5 -9.80 14.49 -19.29
CA ARG A 5 -10.68 13.40 -19.69
C ARG A 5 -9.91 12.11 -19.44
N THR A 6 -10.01 11.58 -18.24
CA THR A 6 -9.70 10.18 -17.96
C THR A 6 -11.04 9.51 -17.65
N ASN A 7 -11.35 8.47 -18.37
CA ASN A 7 -12.37 7.52 -17.96
C ASN A 7 -11.83 6.79 -16.73
N GLY A 8 -12.12 7.32 -15.55
CA GLY A 8 -11.71 6.75 -14.28
C GLY A 8 -10.81 7.65 -13.45
N ASP A 9 -11.15 7.80 -12.18
CA ASP A 9 -10.42 8.52 -11.14
C ASP A 9 -9.20 7.69 -10.67
N ASN A 10 -8.28 7.40 -11.59
CA ASN A 10 -7.09 6.62 -11.29
C ASN A 10 -6.05 7.53 -10.64
N GLN A 11 -6.03 7.57 -9.30
CA GLN A 11 -5.13 8.43 -8.51
C GLN A 11 -3.64 8.24 -8.85
N GLY A 12 -3.26 7.08 -9.41
CA GLY A 12 -1.89 6.77 -9.83
C GLY A 12 -1.44 7.47 -11.11
N THR A 13 -2.37 7.84 -11.99
CA THR A 13 -2.07 8.46 -13.30
C THR A 13 -2.55 9.89 -13.40
N SER A 14 -3.04 10.49 -12.30
CA SER A 14 -3.52 11.88 -12.30
C SER A 14 -2.40 12.85 -12.68
N PRO A 15 -2.54 13.64 -13.77
CA PRO A 15 -1.56 14.62 -14.17
C PRO A 15 -1.35 15.74 -13.15
N ALA A 16 -2.30 16.00 -12.27
CA ALA A 16 -2.13 16.95 -11.16
C ALA A 16 -0.88 16.63 -10.29
N ARG A 17 -0.48 15.37 -10.24
CA ARG A 17 0.74 14.95 -9.54
C ARG A 17 2.02 15.47 -10.21
N TYR A 18 2.01 15.66 -11.53
CA TYR A 18 3.19 16.07 -12.32
C TYR A 18 3.25 17.57 -12.50
N ILE A 19 2.12 18.26 -12.60
CA ILE A 19 2.04 19.70 -12.83
C ILE A 19 2.72 20.52 -11.72
N GLN A 20 2.57 20.05 -10.48
CA GLN A 20 3.08 20.75 -9.30
C GLN A 20 4.49 20.32 -8.91
N THR A 21 5.16 19.53 -9.75
CA THR A 21 6.50 19.02 -9.44
C THR A 21 7.56 19.92 -10.02
N SER A 22 8.48 20.38 -9.18
CA SER A 22 9.64 21.18 -9.59
C SER A 22 10.90 20.33 -9.58
N PHE A 23 11.74 20.45 -10.62
CA PHE A 23 13.05 19.82 -10.67
C PHE A 23 14.08 20.44 -9.73
N TYR A 24 13.79 21.59 -9.14
CA TYR A 24 14.59 22.16 -8.05
C TYR A 24 14.39 21.43 -6.71
N GLN A 25 13.42 20.50 -6.61
CA GLN A 25 13.23 19.64 -5.43
C GLN A 25 14.23 18.47 -5.48
N ASP A 26 14.55 17.89 -4.33
CA ASP A 26 15.47 16.75 -4.25
C ASP A 26 14.95 15.51 -4.99
N GLN A 27 13.64 15.33 -5.06
CA GLN A 27 13.01 14.21 -5.75
C GLN A 27 11.80 14.67 -6.56
N VAL A 28 11.66 14.11 -7.74
CA VAL A 28 10.53 14.26 -8.65
C VAL A 28 9.83 12.91 -8.74
N ASN A 29 8.68 12.75 -8.06
CA ASN A 29 7.92 11.49 -8.04
C ASN A 29 8.80 10.25 -7.71
N GLU A 30 9.52 10.28 -6.60
CA GLU A 30 10.44 9.23 -6.14
C GLU A 30 11.72 9.08 -6.99
N VAL A 31 11.91 9.86 -8.04
CA VAL A 31 13.12 9.89 -8.86
C VAL A 31 14.00 11.04 -8.41
N VAL A 32 15.29 10.78 -8.18
CA VAL A 32 16.24 11.82 -7.74
C VAL A 32 16.38 12.87 -8.82
N SER A 33 16.16 14.14 -8.47
CA SER A 33 16.35 15.25 -9.42
C SER A 33 17.83 15.43 -9.77
N PRO A 34 18.17 15.67 -11.05
CA PRO A 34 19.54 16.05 -11.42
C PRO A 34 19.97 17.42 -10.90
N LEU A 35 19.05 18.21 -10.35
CA LEU A 35 19.33 19.50 -9.68
C LEU A 35 19.21 19.42 -8.16
N SER A 36 19.06 18.21 -7.61
CA SER A 36 19.06 18.00 -6.17
C SER A 36 20.43 18.28 -5.56
N LYS A 37 20.44 18.59 -4.27
CA LYS A 37 21.70 18.72 -3.50
C LYS A 37 22.58 17.46 -3.61
N SER A 38 21.95 16.29 -3.78
CA SER A 38 22.62 14.98 -3.92
C SER A 38 22.95 14.59 -5.36
N ALA A 39 22.69 15.44 -6.33
CA ALA A 39 22.77 15.08 -7.75
C ALA A 39 24.13 14.47 -8.14
N PHE A 40 25.25 15.00 -7.64
CA PHE A 40 26.60 14.49 -7.95
C PHE A 40 26.85 13.06 -7.47
N ILE A 41 26.09 12.57 -6.47
CA ILE A 41 26.15 11.20 -6.01
C ILE A 41 25.52 10.25 -7.03
N TYR A 42 24.43 10.68 -7.66
CA TYR A 42 23.64 9.83 -8.55
C TYR A 42 23.98 10.02 -10.02
N TYR A 43 24.53 11.18 -10.38
CA TYR A 43 24.76 11.58 -11.77
C TYR A 43 26.21 11.97 -12.05
N GLN A 44 26.56 11.81 -13.28
CA GLN A 44 27.72 12.40 -13.91
C GLN A 44 27.22 13.42 -14.93
N PHE A 45 27.77 14.64 -14.87
CA PHE A 45 27.43 15.74 -15.77
C PHE A 45 28.52 15.91 -16.78
N THR A 46 28.16 16.10 -18.05
CA THR A 46 29.08 16.34 -19.13
C THR A 46 28.62 17.55 -19.92
N PHE A 47 29.40 18.60 -19.91
CA PHE A 47 29.15 19.78 -20.73
C PHE A 47 29.23 19.43 -22.22
N GLN A 48 28.23 19.89 -23.01
CA GLN A 48 28.09 19.57 -24.44
C GLN A 48 28.20 20.81 -25.34
N GLY A 49 28.50 21.96 -24.76
CA GLY A 49 28.58 23.25 -25.45
C GLY A 49 27.46 24.21 -25.09
N SER A 50 27.57 25.42 -25.59
CA SER A 50 26.60 26.50 -25.34
C SER A 50 26.05 27.04 -26.67
N PHE A 51 24.83 27.59 -26.60
CA PHE A 51 24.20 28.25 -27.74
C PHE A 51 23.37 29.45 -27.26
N PHE A 52 23.08 30.37 -28.16
CA PHE A 52 22.20 31.49 -27.83
C PHE A 52 20.75 31.22 -28.22
N ASP A 53 19.83 31.56 -27.33
CA ASP A 53 18.38 31.65 -27.60
C ASP A 53 17.92 33.04 -27.14
N GLN A 54 17.39 33.86 -28.06
CA GLN A 54 16.89 35.22 -27.79
C GLN A 54 17.83 36.08 -26.91
N ASN A 55 19.10 36.13 -27.22
CA ASN A 55 20.17 36.86 -26.51
C ASN A 55 20.54 36.29 -25.12
N VAL A 56 20.09 35.09 -24.77
CA VAL A 56 20.48 34.42 -23.55
C VAL A 56 21.39 33.26 -23.89
N LEU A 57 22.57 33.17 -23.25
CA LEU A 57 23.50 32.07 -23.44
C LEU A 57 23.03 30.88 -22.62
N ILE A 58 22.95 29.71 -23.26
CA ILE A 58 22.40 28.49 -22.65
C ILE A 58 23.44 27.38 -22.73
N ASN A 59 23.72 26.82 -21.58
CA ASN A 59 24.66 25.72 -21.42
C ASN A 59 23.90 24.37 -21.50
N LYS A 60 24.28 23.55 -22.48
CA LYS A 60 23.73 22.18 -22.64
C LYS A 60 24.57 21.20 -21.84
N ILE A 61 23.96 20.54 -20.88
CA ILE A 61 24.60 19.59 -19.97
C ILE A 61 23.95 18.23 -20.12
N LYS A 62 24.76 17.21 -20.43
CA LYS A 62 24.31 15.83 -20.45
C LYS A 62 24.30 15.26 -19.04
N VAL A 63 23.15 14.65 -18.64
CA VAL A 63 22.95 13.97 -17.38
C VAL A 63 23.05 12.47 -17.63
N THR A 64 24.02 11.81 -17.01
CA THR A 64 24.23 10.38 -17.11
C THR A 64 24.21 9.77 -15.73
N PRO A 65 23.31 8.81 -15.43
CA PRO A 65 23.29 8.19 -14.11
C PRO A 65 24.54 7.34 -13.89
N ARG A 66 25.21 7.49 -12.73
CA ARG A 66 26.36 6.67 -12.33
C ARG A 66 25.99 5.19 -12.21
N SER A 67 24.74 4.90 -11.84
CA SER A 67 24.17 3.57 -11.83
C SER A 67 22.83 3.59 -12.54
N ARG A 68 22.77 3.05 -13.76
CA ARG A 68 21.52 2.95 -14.53
C ARG A 68 20.52 2.07 -13.82
N GLY A 69 19.24 2.45 -13.85
CA GLY A 69 18.15 1.72 -13.24
C GLY A 69 16.93 2.61 -13.05
N GLU A 70 15.94 2.13 -12.32
CA GLU A 70 14.79 2.94 -11.91
C GLU A 70 15.20 4.05 -10.93
N ARG A 71 14.38 5.10 -10.81
CA ARG A 71 14.54 6.24 -9.89
C ARG A 71 15.72 7.16 -10.18
N VAL A 72 16.26 7.13 -11.38
CA VAL A 72 17.26 8.11 -11.88
C VAL A 72 16.86 8.58 -13.26
N PHE A 73 17.26 9.83 -13.60
CA PHE A 73 17.05 10.41 -14.91
C PHE A 73 18.28 10.21 -15.81
N GLU A 74 18.06 10.18 -17.11
CA GLU A 74 19.08 10.23 -18.15
C GLU A 74 18.62 11.20 -19.25
N GLY A 75 19.48 12.06 -19.76
CA GLY A 75 19.15 13.00 -20.85
C GLY A 75 19.92 14.29 -20.79
N TYR A 76 19.23 15.41 -20.99
CA TYR A 76 19.85 16.73 -21.06
C TYR A 76 19.12 17.74 -20.18
N ILE A 77 19.90 18.63 -19.55
CA ILE A 77 19.41 19.85 -18.91
C ILE A 77 20.06 21.03 -19.62
N TYR A 78 19.29 22.09 -19.76
CA TYR A 78 19.69 23.32 -20.40
C TYR A 78 19.60 24.43 -19.35
N ILE A 79 20.74 24.99 -18.99
CA ILE A 79 20.90 25.97 -17.90
C ILE A 79 21.30 27.30 -18.48
N ILE A 80 20.65 28.36 -18.05
CA ILE A 80 20.98 29.75 -18.43
C ILE A 80 22.29 30.11 -17.78
N ASP A 81 23.22 30.61 -18.60
CA ASP A 81 24.50 31.08 -18.12
C ASP A 81 24.33 32.28 -17.18
N GLU A 82 25.28 32.48 -16.25
CA GLU A 82 25.28 33.53 -15.20
C GLU A 82 24.08 33.43 -14.22
N LEU A 83 22.86 33.07 -14.67
CA LEU A 83 21.67 32.99 -13.84
C LEU A 83 21.49 31.63 -13.17
N TRP A 84 22.10 30.58 -13.71
CA TRP A 84 21.99 29.18 -13.24
C TRP A 84 20.56 28.68 -13.14
N ALA A 85 19.62 29.30 -13.85
CA ALA A 85 18.23 28.88 -13.91
C ALA A 85 17.99 27.86 -15.03
N ILE A 86 16.98 27.02 -14.86
CA ILE A 86 16.57 26.08 -15.90
C ILE A 86 15.97 26.84 -17.07
N HIS A 87 16.50 26.61 -18.29
CA HIS A 87 15.90 27.02 -19.55
C HIS A 87 14.96 25.92 -20.06
N SER A 88 15.43 24.67 -20.12
CA SER A 88 14.61 23.53 -20.52
C SER A 88 15.21 22.22 -20.03
N LEU A 89 14.39 21.17 -20.08
CA LEU A 89 14.74 19.80 -19.68
C LEU A 89 14.28 18.81 -20.74
N ASP A 90 15.12 17.82 -21.05
CA ASP A 90 14.78 16.64 -21.85
C ASP A 90 15.34 15.41 -21.14
N LEU A 91 14.54 14.81 -20.28
CA LEU A 91 14.96 13.76 -19.36
C LEU A 91 14.08 12.51 -19.49
N LYS A 92 14.70 11.36 -19.39
CA LYS A 92 14.03 10.06 -19.41
C LYS A 92 14.30 9.31 -18.11
N THR A 93 13.29 8.57 -17.65
CA THR A 93 13.43 7.67 -16.49
C THR A 93 12.57 6.43 -16.71
N SER A 94 12.76 5.41 -15.87
CA SER A 94 11.90 4.23 -15.83
C SER A 94 11.32 4.07 -14.43
N VAL A 95 10.01 3.87 -14.35
CA VAL A 95 9.28 3.65 -13.09
C VAL A 95 8.35 2.46 -13.27
N LEU A 96 8.53 1.41 -12.47
CA LEU A 96 7.73 0.17 -12.53
C LEU A 96 7.67 -0.45 -13.94
N GLY A 97 8.76 -0.37 -14.70
CA GLY A 97 8.85 -0.87 -16.07
C GLY A 97 8.15 0.00 -17.12
N PHE A 98 7.61 1.17 -16.74
CA PHE A 98 7.17 2.19 -17.69
C PHE A 98 8.30 3.18 -17.97
N GLN A 99 8.50 3.48 -19.23
CA GLN A 99 9.39 4.57 -19.61
C GLN A 99 8.65 5.90 -19.50
N VAL A 100 9.25 6.85 -18.84
CA VAL A 100 8.72 8.21 -18.67
C VAL A 100 9.69 9.17 -19.31
N HIS A 101 9.24 9.92 -20.31
CA HIS A 101 9.99 10.99 -20.95
C HIS A 101 9.40 12.32 -20.53
N VAL A 102 10.23 13.19 -19.95
CA VAL A 102 9.83 14.49 -19.44
C VAL A 102 10.53 15.57 -20.24
N ARG A 103 9.76 16.47 -20.81
CA ARG A 103 10.25 17.71 -21.44
C ARG A 103 9.58 18.90 -20.76
N GLN A 104 10.36 19.88 -20.36
CA GLN A 104 9.85 21.12 -19.79
C GLN A 104 10.58 22.30 -20.43
N ASN A 105 9.84 23.34 -20.81
CA ASN A 105 10.39 24.61 -21.26
C ASN A 105 9.98 25.68 -20.26
N TYR A 106 10.94 26.51 -19.92
CA TYR A 106 10.79 27.65 -19.02
C TYR A 106 10.81 28.95 -19.84
N SER A 107 10.19 29.97 -19.30
CA SER A 107 10.15 31.31 -19.91
C SER A 107 10.41 32.39 -18.86
N PRO A 108 11.04 33.50 -19.22
CA PRO A 108 11.20 34.64 -18.31
C PRO A 108 9.83 35.29 -18.08
N ILE A 109 9.40 35.29 -16.83
CA ILE A 109 8.11 35.91 -16.41
C ILE A 109 8.34 37.30 -15.80
N ALA A 110 9.51 37.50 -15.18
CA ALA A 110 9.98 38.75 -14.64
C ALA A 110 11.51 38.78 -14.80
N PRO A 111 12.18 39.92 -14.62
CA PRO A 111 13.63 40.02 -14.68
C PRO A 111 14.27 38.94 -13.75
N ASN A 112 15.12 38.09 -14.30
CA ASN A 112 15.81 36.99 -13.63
C ASN A 112 14.91 35.91 -13.03
N VAL A 113 13.60 35.86 -13.38
CA VAL A 113 12.66 34.85 -12.89
C VAL A 113 12.15 33.99 -14.02
N TRP A 114 12.59 32.76 -14.06
CA TRP A 114 12.19 31.77 -15.06
C TRP A 114 11.23 30.75 -14.47
N MET A 115 10.08 30.55 -15.13
CA MET A 115 9.02 29.66 -14.68
C MET A 115 8.63 28.69 -15.80
N PRO A 116 8.13 27.47 -15.49
CA PRO A 116 7.76 26.48 -16.50
C PRO A 116 6.55 26.96 -17.31
N LEU A 117 6.75 27.18 -18.62
CA LEU A 117 5.70 27.55 -19.55
C LEU A 117 4.96 26.32 -20.09
N THR A 118 5.72 25.32 -20.54
CA THR A 118 5.16 24.08 -21.08
C THR A 118 5.84 22.87 -20.48
N GLN A 119 5.05 21.82 -20.20
CA GLN A 119 5.55 20.57 -19.68
C GLN A 119 4.90 19.42 -20.46
N GLN A 120 5.69 18.51 -20.94
CA GLN A 120 5.26 17.30 -21.63
C GLN A 120 5.76 16.07 -20.88
N TYR A 121 4.83 15.16 -20.60
CA TYR A 121 5.14 13.86 -20.04
C TYR A 121 4.64 12.76 -20.98
N THR A 122 5.53 11.91 -21.44
CA THR A 122 5.19 10.75 -22.28
C THR A 122 5.45 9.49 -21.47
N PHE A 123 4.41 8.71 -21.25
CA PHE A 123 4.48 7.41 -20.58
C PHE A 123 4.31 6.31 -21.61
N GLY A 124 5.27 5.41 -21.71
CA GLY A 124 5.24 4.27 -22.62
C GLY A 124 5.49 2.96 -21.89
N GLY A 125 4.77 1.89 -22.23
CA GLY A 125 4.99 0.59 -21.64
C GLY A 125 4.25 -0.53 -22.35
N LYS A 126 4.68 -1.77 -22.07
CA LYS A 126 4.00 -2.98 -22.51
C LYS A 126 3.58 -3.80 -21.30
N VAL A 127 2.32 -4.27 -21.30
CA VAL A 127 1.76 -5.14 -20.25
C VAL A 127 1.05 -6.28 -20.94
N PHE A 128 1.43 -7.54 -20.68
CA PHE A 128 0.82 -8.75 -21.27
C PHE A 128 0.67 -8.72 -22.80
N GLY A 129 1.66 -8.16 -23.50
CA GLY A 129 1.60 -8.01 -24.96
C GLY A 129 0.89 -6.76 -25.46
N PHE A 130 0.15 -6.05 -24.62
CA PHE A 130 -0.46 -4.78 -24.96
C PHE A 130 0.54 -3.64 -24.77
N ALA A 131 0.78 -2.85 -25.80
CA ALA A 131 1.59 -1.64 -25.72
C ALA A 131 0.67 -0.43 -25.60
N GLY A 132 0.96 0.45 -24.64
CA GLY A 132 0.26 1.71 -24.45
C GLY A 132 1.22 2.87 -24.35
N GLN A 133 0.81 4.03 -24.86
CA GLN A 133 1.50 5.29 -24.69
C GLN A 133 0.50 6.37 -24.30
N PHE A 134 0.85 7.16 -23.28
CA PHE A 134 0.04 8.28 -22.80
C PHE A 134 0.90 9.54 -22.85
N ASN A 135 0.33 10.61 -23.40
CA ASN A 135 0.97 11.92 -23.46
C ASN A 135 0.16 12.92 -22.62
N TYR A 136 0.84 13.65 -21.76
CA TYR A 136 0.27 14.76 -21.01
C TYR A 136 1.01 16.04 -21.41
N TYR A 137 0.23 17.05 -21.78
CA TYR A 137 0.72 18.38 -22.05
C TYR A 137 0.15 19.33 -21.01
N VAL A 138 1.01 20.13 -20.42
CA VAL A 138 0.66 21.18 -19.46
C VAL A 138 1.18 22.49 -19.99
N SER A 139 0.36 23.50 -19.99
CA SER A 139 0.76 24.88 -20.21
C SER A 139 0.38 25.73 -19.02
N THR A 140 1.30 26.53 -18.54
CA THR A 140 1.10 27.45 -17.41
C THR A 140 1.31 28.87 -17.88
N ARG A 141 0.41 29.78 -17.53
CA ARG A 141 0.49 31.20 -17.86
C ARG A 141 -0.13 32.03 -16.73
N ASP A 142 -0.01 33.35 -16.85
CA ASP A 142 -0.59 34.31 -15.90
C ASP A 142 -0.05 34.09 -14.48
N TYR A 143 1.28 34.09 -14.35
CA TYR A 143 1.95 33.94 -13.07
C TYR A 143 1.81 35.18 -12.21
N ASP A 144 1.34 35.04 -10.96
CA ASP A 144 1.44 36.03 -9.90
C ASP A 144 2.63 35.68 -9.01
N ILE A 145 3.68 36.51 -9.00
CA ILE A 145 4.95 36.23 -8.35
C ILE A 145 5.18 37.18 -7.19
N LYS A 146 5.40 36.61 -6.01
CA LYS A 146 5.89 37.33 -4.84
C LYS A 146 7.32 36.87 -4.54
N LEU A 147 8.29 37.73 -4.82
CA LEU A 147 9.66 37.45 -4.52
C LEU A 147 9.89 37.49 -3.01
N ASN A 148 10.63 36.53 -2.48
CA ASN A 148 11.08 36.53 -1.11
C ASN A 148 12.29 37.54 -0.99
N PRO A 149 12.18 38.63 -0.25
CA PRO A 149 13.24 39.60 -0.12
C PRO A 149 14.50 39.00 0.52
N ASP A 150 14.39 37.98 1.35
CA ASP A 150 15.54 37.31 1.98
C ASP A 150 16.38 36.49 1.01
N LEU A 151 15.87 36.19 -0.18
CA LEU A 151 16.56 35.45 -1.24
C LEU A 151 17.14 36.37 -2.35
N SER A 152 17.10 37.66 -2.16
CA SER A 152 17.58 38.66 -3.16
C SER A 152 19.09 38.79 -3.22
N HIS A 153 19.86 37.89 -2.62
CA HIS A 153 21.31 37.87 -2.75
C HIS A 153 21.69 37.56 -4.21
N LYS A 154 22.50 38.46 -4.78
CA LYS A 154 23.18 38.16 -6.05
C LYS A 154 23.99 36.88 -5.84
N PRO A 155 23.91 35.90 -6.75
CA PRO A 155 24.81 34.76 -6.66
C PRO A 155 26.23 35.27 -6.59
N ASP A 156 27.03 34.79 -5.63
CA ASP A 156 28.44 35.06 -5.58
C ASP A 156 29.05 34.55 -6.89
N LEU A 157 29.39 35.46 -7.79
CA LEU A 157 30.10 35.13 -9.04
C LEU A 157 31.45 34.57 -8.61
N VAL A 158 31.62 33.28 -8.76
CA VAL A 158 32.94 32.65 -8.64
C VAL A 158 33.77 33.16 -9.81
N ASP A 159 34.68 34.11 -9.53
CA ASP A 159 35.55 34.68 -10.54
C ASP A 159 36.44 33.56 -11.12
N GLU A 160 36.33 33.27 -12.42
CA GLU A 160 37.11 32.23 -13.10
C GLU A 160 38.61 32.38 -12.90
N LYS A 161 39.11 33.60 -12.59
CA LYS A 161 40.52 33.85 -12.25
C LYS A 161 40.99 33.18 -10.97
N ILE A 162 40.06 32.77 -10.08
CA ILE A 162 40.41 32.05 -8.84
C ILE A 162 40.71 30.57 -9.11
N GLN A 163 40.26 30.01 -10.23
CA GLN A 163 40.55 28.61 -10.59
C GLN A 163 42.01 28.34 -11.00
N GLN A 164 42.82 29.35 -11.24
CA GLN A 164 44.24 29.19 -11.56
C GLN A 164 45.17 29.26 -10.33
N ALA A 165 44.65 29.53 -9.15
CA ALA A 165 45.45 29.43 -7.94
C ALA A 165 45.68 27.95 -7.60
N PRO A 166 46.93 27.52 -7.30
CA PRO A 166 47.16 26.14 -6.88
C PRO A 166 46.32 25.84 -5.66
N ILE A 167 45.45 24.86 -5.77
CA ILE A 167 44.59 24.38 -4.68
C ILE A 167 45.51 23.97 -3.52
N ASN A 168 45.58 24.82 -2.52
CA ASN A 168 46.30 24.53 -1.29
C ASN A 168 45.51 23.40 -0.58
N THR A 169 46.03 22.20 -0.66
CA THR A 169 45.49 21.01 0.01
C THR A 169 45.64 21.10 1.54
N GLN A 170 45.19 22.20 2.13
CA GLN A 170 44.99 22.26 3.55
C GLN A 170 43.82 21.30 3.90
N LYS A 171 44.15 20.33 4.73
CA LYS A 171 43.24 19.35 5.29
C LYS A 171 41.93 20.00 5.68
N PHE A 172 40.88 19.77 4.89
CA PHE A 172 39.51 20.16 5.26
C PHE A 172 39.24 19.68 6.68
N SER A 173 38.70 20.55 7.50
CA SER A 173 38.34 20.23 8.88
C SER A 173 37.38 19.03 8.88
N LYS A 174 37.45 18.20 9.89
CA LYS A 174 36.53 17.04 10.10
C LYS A 174 35.06 17.42 10.13
N SER A 175 34.70 18.70 9.99
CA SER A 175 33.35 19.25 10.02
C SER A 175 32.74 19.58 8.64
N ALA A 176 33.47 19.37 7.54
CA ALA A 176 32.88 19.58 6.21
C ALA A 176 31.84 18.52 5.92
N SER A 177 30.65 18.92 5.41
CA SER A 177 29.56 18.03 5.09
C SER A 177 29.99 17.02 4.01
N ALA A 178 29.38 15.83 3.99
CA ALA A 178 29.66 14.81 2.96
C ALA A 178 29.43 15.35 1.55
N LEU A 179 28.57 16.35 1.43
CA LEU A 179 28.23 17.04 0.20
C LEU A 179 29.36 17.95 -0.28
N GLU A 180 29.99 18.69 0.64
CA GLU A 180 31.16 19.55 0.33
C GLU A 180 32.37 18.70 -0.06
N GLN A 181 32.58 17.55 0.58
CA GLN A 181 33.62 16.58 0.24
C GLN A 181 33.41 15.98 -1.16
N LEU A 182 32.16 15.71 -1.55
CA LEU A 182 31.80 15.23 -2.89
C LEU A 182 31.96 16.31 -3.99
N ALA A 183 31.75 17.57 -3.65
CA ALA A 183 31.89 18.67 -4.56
C ALA A 183 33.39 19.02 -4.81
N SER A 184 34.23 18.81 -3.80
CA SER A 184 35.66 19.15 -3.86
C SER A 184 36.54 18.03 -4.44
N GLU A 185 36.19 16.76 -4.26
CA GLU A 185 36.96 15.62 -4.77
C GLU A 185 36.06 14.55 -5.38
N GLN A 186 36.32 14.19 -6.64
CA GLN A 186 35.66 13.01 -7.23
C GLN A 186 36.18 11.73 -6.55
N PRO A 187 35.31 10.89 -6.02
CA PRO A 187 35.76 9.66 -5.36
C PRO A 187 36.49 8.74 -6.35
N LYS A 188 37.75 8.43 -6.06
CA LYS A 188 38.64 7.62 -6.91
C LYS A 188 38.31 6.15 -6.90
N THR A 189 37.62 5.69 -5.85
CA THR A 189 37.28 4.28 -5.70
C THR A 189 35.77 4.05 -5.35
N GLN A 190 35.24 2.89 -5.75
CA GLN A 190 33.87 2.50 -5.40
C GLN A 190 33.64 2.42 -3.87
N LYS A 191 34.68 2.13 -3.09
CA LYS A 191 34.61 2.03 -1.63
C LYS A 191 34.45 3.40 -0.98
N GLU A 192 35.19 4.40 -1.47
CA GLU A 192 35.07 5.79 -1.04
C GLU A 192 33.70 6.37 -1.41
N TYR A 193 33.23 6.09 -2.62
CA TYR A 193 31.90 6.48 -3.05
C TYR A 193 30.79 5.93 -2.15
N ARG A 194 30.84 4.63 -1.76
CA ARG A 194 29.89 4.03 -0.83
C ARG A 194 29.96 4.65 0.57
N LYS A 195 31.15 5.00 1.03
CA LYS A 195 31.32 5.65 2.34
C LYS A 195 30.68 7.03 2.36
N LEU A 196 30.91 7.84 1.31
CA LEU A 196 30.33 9.16 1.15
C LEU A 196 28.80 9.11 0.97
N LEU A 197 28.30 8.15 0.22
CA LEU A 197 26.88 7.91 0.07
C LEU A 197 26.20 7.63 1.43
N ASN A 198 26.78 6.74 2.23
CA ASN A 198 26.28 6.40 3.56
C ASN A 198 26.32 7.59 4.54
N GLN A 199 27.33 8.44 4.44
CA GLN A 199 27.42 9.69 5.22
C GLN A 199 26.33 10.68 4.81
N TYR A 200 26.16 10.90 3.52
CA TYR A 200 25.13 11.77 2.98
C TYR A 200 23.71 11.28 3.37
N GLU A 201 23.44 9.97 3.25
CA GLU A 201 22.15 9.42 3.66
C GLU A 201 21.87 9.69 5.16
N LYS A 202 22.88 9.62 6.02
CA LYS A 202 22.75 9.97 7.44
C LYS A 202 22.43 11.45 7.66
N GLU A 203 23.13 12.35 6.93
CA GLU A 203 22.88 13.78 6.99
C GLU A 203 21.48 14.14 6.50
N VAL A 204 21.02 13.53 5.42
CA VAL A 204 19.63 13.70 4.89
C VAL A 204 18.59 13.21 5.89
N ILE A 205 18.86 12.09 6.57
CA ILE A 205 17.94 11.57 7.61
C ILE A 205 17.87 12.56 8.78
N GLN A 206 19.01 13.11 9.23
CA GLN A 206 19.04 14.12 10.32
C GLN A 206 18.31 15.41 9.90
N GLN A 207 18.54 15.91 8.70
CA GLN A 207 17.91 17.12 8.20
C GLN A 207 16.40 16.93 8.02
N ARG A 208 15.95 15.75 7.60
CA ARG A 208 14.53 15.38 7.57
C ARG A 208 13.89 15.37 8.96
N GLN A 209 14.59 14.87 9.96
CA GLN A 209 14.10 14.85 11.34
C GLN A 209 13.92 16.28 11.90
N GLU A 210 14.74 17.24 11.49
CA GLU A 210 14.59 18.65 11.85
C GLU A 210 13.40 19.32 11.17
N ASP A 211 13.16 19.04 9.88
CA ASP A 211 11.99 19.52 9.15
C ASP A 211 10.67 18.89 9.65
N GLU A 212 10.72 17.65 10.13
CA GLU A 212 9.58 16.95 10.71
C GLU A 212 9.11 17.57 12.03
N LYS A 213 9.96 18.27 12.78
CA LYS A 213 9.57 19.04 13.98
C LYS A 213 8.57 20.15 13.67
N LYS A 214 8.47 20.61 12.43
CA LYS A 214 7.52 21.65 12.00
C LYS A 214 6.07 21.14 11.81
N GLY A 215 5.83 19.83 11.82
CA GLY A 215 4.49 19.21 11.74
C GLY A 215 3.81 19.32 10.37
N VAL A 216 4.02 20.38 9.59
CA VAL A 216 3.50 20.57 8.22
C VAL A 216 4.67 20.58 7.25
N VAL A 217 4.72 19.59 6.35
CA VAL A 217 5.84 19.39 5.42
C VAL A 217 5.64 20.13 4.09
N SER A 218 4.39 20.30 3.66
CA SER A 218 4.08 21.06 2.44
C SER A 218 2.65 21.57 2.46
N GLU A 219 2.45 22.75 1.87
CA GLU A 219 1.12 23.32 1.63
C GLU A 219 0.97 23.60 0.14
N ARG A 220 -0.14 23.16 -0.45
CA ARG A 220 -0.47 23.37 -1.86
C ARG A 220 -1.94 23.63 -2.02
N ASN A 221 -2.28 24.71 -2.71
CA ASN A 221 -3.62 25.06 -3.06
C ASN A 221 -3.79 25.06 -4.58
N TYR A 222 -4.87 24.48 -5.08
CA TYR A 222 -5.24 24.51 -6.48
C TYR A 222 -6.75 24.53 -6.62
N GLU A 223 -7.23 25.22 -7.63
CA GLU A 223 -8.62 25.27 -7.98
C GLU A 223 -8.82 24.75 -9.41
N VAL A 224 -9.89 24.04 -9.64
CA VAL A 224 -10.25 23.52 -10.96
C VAL A 224 -11.43 24.33 -11.47
N ASP A 225 -11.30 24.94 -12.67
CA ASP A 225 -12.41 25.64 -13.32
C ASP A 225 -13.60 24.69 -13.48
N THR A 226 -14.75 25.08 -12.92
CA THR A 226 -16.00 24.31 -12.96
C THR A 226 -16.50 24.10 -14.39
N LEU A 227 -16.13 24.98 -15.32
CA LEU A 227 -16.47 24.92 -16.74
C LEU A 227 -15.47 24.09 -17.56
N ALA A 228 -14.32 23.68 -16.99
CA ALA A 228 -13.27 22.96 -17.71
C ALA A 228 -13.78 21.72 -18.45
N ARG A 229 -14.74 20.98 -17.86
CA ARG A 229 -15.36 19.80 -18.48
C ARG A 229 -16.44 20.10 -19.51
N LYS A 230 -16.87 21.36 -19.61
CA LYS A 230 -17.96 21.81 -20.49
C LYS A 230 -17.45 22.63 -21.69
N ARG A 231 -16.15 22.96 -21.70
CA ARG A 231 -15.51 23.68 -22.80
C ARG A 231 -15.46 22.82 -24.07
N ASP A 232 -15.71 23.42 -25.21
CA ASP A 232 -15.64 22.79 -26.52
C ASP A 232 -14.20 22.64 -27.06
N LEU A 233 -14.07 21.96 -28.17
CA LEU A 233 -12.75 21.73 -28.80
C LEU A 233 -12.14 23.04 -29.29
N ALA A 234 -12.95 24.00 -29.80
CA ALA A 234 -12.45 25.27 -30.27
C ALA A 234 -11.77 26.07 -29.14
N TYR A 235 -12.38 26.08 -27.95
CA TYR A 235 -11.75 26.67 -26.77
C TYR A 235 -10.40 26.01 -26.45
N TRP A 236 -10.36 24.67 -26.45
CA TRP A 236 -9.12 23.96 -26.16
C TRP A 236 -8.05 24.20 -27.23
N ASP A 237 -8.43 24.28 -28.51
CA ASP A 237 -7.50 24.56 -29.60
C ASP A 237 -6.94 25.98 -29.52
N SER A 238 -7.75 26.96 -29.06
CA SER A 238 -7.30 28.35 -28.89
C SER A 238 -6.26 28.55 -27.78
N ILE A 239 -6.25 27.69 -26.77
CA ILE A 239 -5.34 27.80 -25.62
C ILE A 239 -4.19 26.79 -25.64
N ARG A 240 -4.18 25.84 -26.59
CA ARG A 240 -3.11 24.84 -26.69
C ARG A 240 -1.83 25.48 -27.20
N PRO A 241 -0.73 25.34 -26.46
CA PRO A 241 0.58 25.81 -26.93
C PRO A 241 1.19 24.88 -28.00
N VAL A 242 0.74 23.61 -28.05
CA VAL A 242 1.19 22.61 -29.02
C VAL A 242 -0.06 22.07 -29.73
N PRO A 243 -0.18 22.24 -31.07
CA PRO A 243 -1.29 21.70 -31.82
C PRO A 243 -1.35 20.17 -31.75
N LEU A 244 -2.57 19.62 -31.89
CA LEU A 244 -2.75 18.17 -31.92
C LEU A 244 -2.12 17.58 -33.17
N SER A 245 -1.47 16.45 -33.03
CA SER A 245 -1.04 15.61 -34.17
C SER A 245 -2.26 15.01 -34.88
N LEU A 246 -2.13 14.63 -36.14
CA LEU A 246 -3.21 13.98 -36.90
C LEU A 246 -3.76 12.74 -36.19
N LYS A 247 -2.91 11.91 -35.59
CA LYS A 247 -3.32 10.73 -34.81
C LYS A 247 -4.14 11.09 -33.57
N GLU A 248 -3.82 12.18 -32.90
CA GLU A 248 -4.57 12.66 -31.74
C GLU A 248 -5.92 13.22 -32.16
N VAL A 249 -5.99 13.98 -33.26
CA VAL A 249 -7.27 14.45 -33.82
C VAL A 249 -8.19 13.29 -34.21
N GLU A 250 -7.65 12.28 -34.88
CA GLU A 250 -8.39 11.06 -35.22
C GLU A 250 -8.82 10.29 -33.97
N GLY A 251 -7.94 10.21 -32.95
CA GLY A 251 -8.23 9.61 -31.66
C GLY A 251 -9.39 10.30 -30.95
N TYR A 252 -9.36 11.64 -30.86
CA TYR A 252 -10.44 12.41 -30.23
C TYR A 252 -11.77 12.27 -31.00
N LYS A 253 -11.74 12.31 -32.34
CA LYS A 253 -12.96 12.08 -33.17
C LYS A 253 -13.55 10.70 -32.95
N ARG A 254 -12.69 9.69 -32.83
CA ARG A 254 -13.12 8.32 -32.51
C ARG A 254 -13.69 8.22 -31.11
N ASP A 255 -13.04 8.82 -30.12
CA ASP A 255 -13.49 8.82 -28.73
C ASP A 255 -14.79 9.60 -28.55
N ASP A 256 -14.96 10.74 -29.24
CA ASP A 256 -16.23 11.48 -29.25
C ASP A 256 -17.34 10.66 -29.93
N SER A 257 -17.02 9.96 -31.03
CA SER A 257 -17.96 9.05 -31.69
C SER A 257 -18.35 7.87 -30.80
N LEU A 258 -17.37 7.27 -30.10
CA LEU A 258 -17.61 6.22 -29.13
C LEU A 258 -18.39 6.76 -27.92
N ALA A 259 -18.09 7.96 -27.43
CA ALA A 259 -18.81 8.58 -26.34
C ALA A 259 -20.27 8.88 -26.72
N ILE A 260 -20.55 9.27 -27.97
CA ILE A 260 -21.91 9.44 -28.48
C ILE A 260 -22.62 8.08 -28.57
N ILE A 261 -21.95 7.04 -29.08
CA ILE A 261 -22.48 5.68 -29.15
C ILE A 261 -22.69 5.12 -27.75
N GLU A 262 -21.75 5.34 -26.82
CA GLU A 262 -21.88 4.94 -25.41
C GLU A 262 -22.96 5.75 -24.70
N ALA A 263 -23.08 7.05 -24.95
CA ALA A 263 -24.15 7.87 -24.39
C ALA A 263 -25.51 7.45 -24.93
N ALA A 264 -25.63 7.11 -26.22
CA ALA A 264 -26.83 6.54 -26.83
C ALA A 264 -27.12 5.14 -26.24
N LYS A 265 -26.14 4.26 -26.15
CA LYS A 265 -26.23 2.96 -25.46
C LYS A 265 -26.49 3.11 -23.98
N LYS A 266 -25.90 4.11 -23.33
CA LYS A 266 -26.08 4.39 -21.91
C LYS A 266 -27.47 5.00 -21.62
N SER A 267 -28.03 5.79 -22.52
CA SER A 267 -29.43 6.25 -22.43
C SER A 267 -30.41 5.10 -22.67
N GLU A 268 -30.12 4.17 -23.56
CA GLU A 268 -30.86 2.92 -23.72
C GLU A 268 -30.61 1.94 -22.57
N VAL A 269 -29.34 1.71 -22.20
CA VAL A 269 -28.94 0.85 -21.09
C VAL A 269 -29.29 1.48 -19.75
N ASP A 270 -29.22 2.80 -19.56
CA ASP A 270 -29.67 3.47 -18.31
C ASP A 270 -31.20 3.49 -18.20
N SER A 271 -31.93 3.53 -19.31
CA SER A 271 -33.39 3.33 -19.28
C SER A 271 -33.74 1.85 -19.05
N ILE A 272 -33.01 0.92 -19.62
CA ILE A 272 -33.12 -0.53 -19.37
C ILE A 272 -32.49 -0.89 -18.01
N ALA A 273 -31.35 -0.33 -17.64
CA ALA A 273 -30.68 -0.56 -16.35
C ALA A 273 -31.36 0.17 -15.18
N LYS A 274 -31.99 1.34 -15.38
CA LYS A 274 -32.90 1.89 -14.38
C LYS A 274 -34.13 1.01 -14.19
N LYS A 275 -34.67 0.43 -15.25
CA LYS A 275 -35.74 -0.58 -15.16
C LYS A 275 -35.24 -1.93 -14.66
N ALA A 276 -33.99 -2.33 -14.99
CA ALA A 276 -33.40 -3.62 -14.55
C ALA A 276 -32.82 -3.55 -13.12
N ARG A 277 -32.28 -2.39 -12.69
CA ARG A 277 -31.80 -2.19 -11.31
C ARG A 277 -32.93 -2.12 -10.25
N THR A 278 -34.16 -2.06 -10.68
CA THR A 278 -35.34 -2.20 -9.80
C THR A 278 -35.93 -3.61 -9.81
N LYS A 279 -35.48 -4.50 -10.70
CA LYS A 279 -35.94 -5.89 -10.77
C LYS A 279 -34.86 -6.84 -10.26
N PHE A 280 -35.22 -7.63 -9.30
CA PHE A 280 -34.41 -8.74 -8.79
C PHE A 280 -34.07 -9.72 -9.91
N GLN A 281 -32.80 -10.04 -10.06
CA GLN A 281 -32.30 -11.12 -10.93
C GLN A 281 -31.83 -12.26 -10.05
N PRO A 282 -32.33 -13.51 -10.24
CA PRO A 282 -31.94 -14.63 -9.38
C PRO A 282 -30.44 -14.88 -9.33
N LEU A 283 -29.70 -14.56 -10.42
CA LEU A 283 -28.26 -14.72 -10.49
C LEU A 283 -27.53 -13.77 -9.53
N ASP A 284 -28.08 -12.59 -9.23
CA ASP A 284 -27.50 -11.61 -8.29
C ASP A 284 -27.36 -12.17 -6.87
N LEU A 285 -28.14 -13.19 -6.54
CA LEU A 285 -27.98 -13.92 -5.28
C LEU A 285 -26.57 -14.52 -5.14
N PHE A 286 -25.95 -14.93 -6.23
CA PHE A 286 -24.64 -15.57 -6.27
C PHE A 286 -23.53 -14.61 -6.70
N THR A 287 -23.77 -13.82 -7.72
CA THR A 287 -22.76 -12.92 -8.32
C THR A 287 -22.64 -11.59 -7.61
N GLY A 288 -23.59 -11.30 -6.72
CA GLY A 288 -23.70 -10.01 -6.06
C GLY A 288 -24.54 -9.01 -6.85
N GLY A 289 -25.29 -8.19 -6.13
CA GLY A 289 -26.14 -7.16 -6.71
C GLY A 289 -26.53 -6.11 -5.67
N SER A 290 -26.83 -4.91 -6.09
CA SER A 290 -27.25 -3.82 -5.20
C SER A 290 -28.42 -3.06 -5.81
N TYR A 291 -29.50 -2.95 -5.08
CA TYR A 291 -30.74 -2.30 -5.45
C TYR A 291 -30.90 -1.01 -4.63
N SER A 292 -30.98 0.13 -5.30
CA SER A 292 -31.09 1.44 -4.65
C SER A 292 -32.57 1.87 -4.56
N PHE A 293 -32.98 2.25 -3.36
CA PHE A 293 -34.34 2.73 -3.06
C PHE A 293 -34.41 4.25 -2.85
N GLY A 294 -33.40 4.99 -3.32
CA GLY A 294 -33.31 6.45 -3.12
C GLY A 294 -32.85 6.83 -1.71
N LYS A 295 -32.67 8.12 -1.45
CA LYS A 295 -32.24 8.67 -0.14
C LYS A 295 -31.04 7.97 0.50
N GLY A 296 -30.13 7.42 -0.33
CA GLY A 296 -28.94 6.71 0.15
C GLY A 296 -29.18 5.31 0.69
N VAL A 297 -30.38 4.74 0.51
CA VAL A 297 -30.72 3.39 0.93
C VAL A 297 -30.46 2.39 -0.19
N SER A 298 -29.77 1.30 0.12
CA SER A 298 -29.57 0.17 -0.77
C SER A 298 -29.72 -1.17 -0.01
N ILE A 299 -30.25 -2.16 -0.71
CA ILE A 299 -30.36 -3.55 -0.27
C ILE A 299 -29.71 -4.41 -1.34
N GLY A 300 -29.10 -5.52 -0.98
CA GLY A 300 -28.50 -6.39 -1.98
C GLY A 300 -27.79 -7.60 -1.40
N PHE A 301 -27.03 -8.21 -2.28
CA PHE A 301 -26.25 -9.42 -2.00
C PHE A 301 -24.78 -9.14 -2.23
N PRO A 302 -23.87 -9.56 -1.33
CA PRO A 302 -22.45 -9.64 -1.65
C PRO A 302 -22.22 -10.75 -2.69
N VAL A 303 -21.00 -10.88 -3.20
CA VAL A 303 -20.64 -12.01 -4.06
C VAL A 303 -20.65 -13.30 -3.24
N ASN A 304 -21.78 -14.03 -3.25
CA ASN A 304 -21.97 -15.24 -2.45
C ASN A 304 -21.29 -16.47 -3.09
N LEU A 305 -20.94 -16.43 -4.38
CA LEU A 305 -20.21 -17.51 -5.04
C LEU A 305 -18.89 -17.83 -4.32
N THR A 306 -18.24 -16.82 -3.73
CA THR A 306 -17.02 -17.02 -2.92
C THR A 306 -17.27 -17.72 -1.59
N LYS A 307 -18.53 -17.84 -1.15
CA LYS A 307 -18.93 -18.54 0.07
C LYS A 307 -19.30 -20.01 -0.15
N PHE A 308 -19.26 -20.44 -1.41
CA PHE A 308 -19.32 -21.86 -1.75
C PHE A 308 -17.90 -22.44 -1.62
N SER A 309 -17.73 -23.44 -0.77
CA SER A 309 -16.43 -24.08 -0.55
C SER A 309 -16.60 -25.48 0.04
N PHE A 310 -15.47 -26.16 0.30
CA PHE A 310 -15.42 -27.48 0.90
C PHE A 310 -14.42 -27.49 2.07
N ASN A 311 -14.81 -28.14 3.16
CA ASN A 311 -13.92 -28.51 4.26
C ASN A 311 -14.36 -29.84 4.89
N THR A 312 -13.53 -30.47 5.69
CA THR A 312 -13.81 -31.81 6.26
C THR A 312 -14.84 -31.80 7.38
N VAL A 313 -15.18 -30.63 7.95
CA VAL A 313 -16.16 -30.47 9.03
C VAL A 313 -17.57 -30.32 8.48
N GLU A 314 -17.76 -29.54 7.42
CA GLU A 314 -19.08 -29.23 6.88
C GLU A 314 -19.37 -29.96 5.56
N GLY A 315 -18.33 -30.60 4.97
CA GLY A 315 -18.40 -31.09 3.60
C GLY A 315 -18.42 -29.94 2.60
N TYR A 316 -19.20 -30.09 1.54
CA TYR A 316 -19.59 -28.91 0.75
C TYR A 316 -20.43 -27.99 1.61
N LYS A 317 -20.23 -26.70 1.45
CA LYS A 317 -21.00 -25.69 2.16
C LYS A 317 -21.45 -24.58 1.23
N LEU A 318 -22.63 -24.05 1.50
CA LEU A 318 -23.20 -22.90 0.81
C LEU A 318 -23.48 -21.79 1.81
N GLY A 319 -22.90 -20.62 1.58
CA GLY A 319 -23.17 -19.40 2.35
C GLY A 319 -23.95 -18.37 1.53
N LEU A 320 -24.96 -17.75 2.14
CA LEU A 320 -25.76 -16.69 1.56
C LEU A 320 -25.72 -15.48 2.49
N GLY A 321 -25.19 -14.38 1.96
CA GLY A 321 -25.17 -13.09 2.64
C GLY A 321 -26.15 -12.12 2.01
N PHE A 322 -26.66 -11.22 2.82
CA PHE A 322 -27.49 -10.10 2.43
C PHE A 322 -26.95 -8.84 3.06
N PHE A 323 -27.30 -7.68 2.54
CA PHE A 323 -27.03 -6.42 3.20
C PHE A 323 -28.15 -5.41 3.02
N TYR A 324 -28.41 -4.66 4.06
CA TYR A 324 -29.10 -3.38 4.05
C TYR A 324 -28.07 -2.30 4.34
N ARG A 325 -28.03 -1.24 3.55
CA ARG A 325 -27.09 -0.13 3.72
C ARG A 325 -27.80 1.19 3.55
N LYS A 326 -27.60 2.11 4.52
CA LYS A 326 -28.03 3.51 4.43
C LYS A 326 -26.80 4.40 4.53
N VAL A 327 -26.63 5.30 3.54
CA VAL A 327 -25.54 6.27 3.49
C VAL A 327 -26.14 7.68 3.52
N GLU A 328 -25.66 8.49 4.45
CA GLU A 328 -26.01 9.91 4.55
C GLU A 328 -24.72 10.73 4.39
N GLU A 329 -24.71 11.65 3.46
CA GLU A 329 -23.59 12.57 3.25
C GLU A 329 -24.03 13.99 3.59
N ILE A 330 -23.35 14.62 4.53
CA ILE A 330 -23.59 15.99 4.96
C ILE A 330 -22.39 16.83 4.48
N LYS A 331 -22.65 17.78 3.59
CA LYS A 331 -21.64 18.75 3.15
C LYS A 331 -21.40 19.75 4.28
N LEU A 332 -20.15 20.03 4.58
CA LEU A 332 -19.78 21.12 5.49
C LEU A 332 -19.77 22.47 4.74
N ALA A 333 -19.74 23.56 5.50
CA ALA A 333 -19.83 24.92 4.94
C ALA A 333 -18.73 25.25 3.91
N ASP A 334 -17.57 24.60 3.99
CA ASP A 334 -16.46 24.73 3.04
C ASP A 334 -16.66 23.98 1.71
N SER A 335 -17.82 23.35 1.49
CA SER A 335 -18.23 22.54 0.31
C SER A 335 -17.28 21.39 -0.05
N VAL A 336 -16.06 21.39 0.48
CA VAL A 336 -14.96 20.45 0.19
C VAL A 336 -14.99 19.27 1.14
N ASN A 337 -15.34 19.52 2.41
CA ASN A 337 -15.38 18.49 3.45
C ASN A 337 -16.79 17.91 3.61
N ARG A 338 -16.87 16.59 3.82
CA ARG A 338 -18.14 15.88 3.99
C ARG A 338 -18.08 15.00 5.23
N ILE A 339 -19.19 14.93 5.96
CA ILE A 339 -19.41 13.91 6.97
C ILE A 339 -20.20 12.78 6.30
N ARG A 340 -19.65 11.59 6.34
CA ARG A 340 -20.31 10.39 5.80
C ARG A 340 -20.73 9.49 6.94
N LYS A 341 -22.05 9.26 7.07
CA LYS A 341 -22.63 8.32 8.01
C LYS A 341 -23.09 7.09 7.23
N VAL A 342 -22.69 5.92 7.68
CA VAL A 342 -23.09 4.64 7.06
C VAL A 342 -23.69 3.77 8.14
N PHE A 343 -24.89 3.27 7.88
CA PHE A 343 -25.53 2.25 8.68
C PHE A 343 -25.69 0.98 7.82
N ARG A 344 -25.35 -0.19 8.37
CA ARG A 344 -25.42 -1.48 7.68
C ARG A 344 -25.99 -2.55 8.58
N ILE A 345 -26.81 -3.43 7.97
CA ILE A 345 -27.25 -4.70 8.56
C ILE A 345 -26.84 -5.79 7.60
N GLU A 346 -26.10 -6.77 8.08
CA GLU A 346 -25.49 -7.83 7.27
C GLU A 346 -25.82 -9.20 7.88
N PRO A 347 -26.98 -9.80 7.56
CA PRO A 347 -27.27 -11.20 7.90
C PRO A 347 -26.51 -12.14 6.95
N GLU A 348 -26.08 -13.27 7.49
CA GLU A 348 -25.46 -14.37 6.77
C GLU A 348 -26.00 -15.69 7.24
N LEU A 349 -26.44 -16.54 6.29
CA LEU A 349 -26.84 -17.91 6.50
C LEU A 349 -25.86 -18.85 5.81
N ARG A 350 -25.61 -20.01 6.39
CA ARG A 350 -24.68 -21.00 5.88
C ARG A 350 -25.19 -22.41 6.21
N TYR A 351 -25.11 -23.31 5.25
CA TYR A 351 -25.44 -24.71 5.40
C TYR A 351 -24.28 -25.61 5.05
N GLY A 352 -23.94 -26.55 5.91
CA GLY A 352 -22.95 -27.59 5.68
C GLY A 352 -23.65 -28.89 5.30
N PHE A 353 -23.36 -29.40 4.09
CA PHE A 353 -24.08 -30.56 3.55
C PHE A 353 -23.72 -31.88 4.24
N SER A 354 -22.49 -32.03 4.71
CA SER A 354 -22.07 -33.27 5.40
C SER A 354 -22.39 -33.23 6.90
N SER A 355 -22.29 -32.05 7.52
CA SER A 355 -22.65 -31.87 8.92
C SER A 355 -24.14 -31.73 9.15
N GLU A 356 -24.93 -31.48 8.09
CA GLU A 356 -26.38 -31.20 8.14
C GLU A 356 -26.75 -30.06 9.09
N GLN A 357 -25.81 -29.12 9.28
CA GLN A 357 -25.98 -28.02 10.22
C GLN A 357 -26.23 -26.69 9.53
N TRP A 358 -27.15 -25.92 10.10
CA TRP A 358 -27.38 -24.53 9.76
C TRP A 358 -26.60 -23.61 10.68
N TYR A 359 -25.95 -22.62 10.09
CA TYR A 359 -25.29 -21.52 10.77
C TYR A 359 -25.92 -20.22 10.36
N GLY A 360 -26.06 -19.30 11.29
CA GLY A 360 -26.57 -17.97 11.01
C GLY A 360 -25.95 -16.93 11.92
N LYS A 361 -25.63 -15.78 11.36
CA LYS A 361 -25.19 -14.61 12.12
C LYS A 361 -25.75 -13.35 11.52
N VAL A 362 -25.86 -12.31 12.34
CA VAL A 362 -26.22 -10.97 11.89
C VAL A 362 -25.22 -9.97 12.45
N ALA A 363 -24.83 -8.98 11.65
CA ALA A 363 -24.01 -7.86 12.08
C ALA A 363 -24.74 -6.54 11.79
N ILE A 364 -24.81 -5.66 12.77
CA ILE A 364 -25.33 -4.30 12.67
C ILE A 364 -24.18 -3.37 12.93
N ARG A 365 -23.92 -2.44 12.01
CA ARG A 365 -22.77 -1.52 12.09
C ARG A 365 -23.20 -0.11 11.75
N ARG A 366 -22.64 0.85 12.47
CA ARG A 366 -22.75 2.26 12.15
C ARG A 366 -21.37 2.91 12.17
N SER A 367 -21.05 3.68 11.15
CA SER A 367 -19.83 4.47 11.08
C SER A 367 -20.12 5.93 10.77
N ILE A 368 -19.37 6.82 11.37
CA ILE A 368 -19.39 8.26 11.14
C ILE A 368 -17.97 8.65 10.77
N ASN A 369 -17.76 9.04 9.51
CA ASN A 369 -16.46 9.46 8.99
C ASN A 369 -16.46 10.96 8.76
N LYS A 370 -15.57 11.65 9.46
CA LYS A 370 -15.24 13.06 9.29
C LYS A 370 -13.86 13.17 8.63
N PRO A 371 -13.44 14.30 8.09
CA PRO A 371 -12.15 14.43 7.39
C PRO A 371 -10.93 13.97 8.19
N SER A 372 -10.86 14.30 9.48
CA SER A 372 -9.70 13.99 10.36
C SER A 372 -10.02 13.02 11.48
N SER A 373 -11.29 12.69 11.72
CA SER A 373 -11.74 11.85 12.84
C SER A 373 -12.85 10.89 12.38
N GLY A 374 -13.25 10.00 13.24
CA GLY A 374 -14.37 9.09 12.94
C GLY A 374 -14.70 8.22 14.12
N ALA A 375 -15.93 7.72 14.14
CA ALA A 375 -16.38 6.77 15.13
C ALA A 375 -17.14 5.62 14.45
N ASN A 376 -17.04 4.44 14.99
CA ASN A 376 -17.82 3.29 14.57
C ASN A 376 -18.30 2.51 15.78
N TRP A 377 -19.43 1.89 15.66
CA TRP A 377 -19.90 0.90 16.60
C TRP A 377 -20.63 -0.22 15.84
N GLY A 378 -20.65 -1.38 16.43
CA GLY A 378 -21.34 -2.52 15.86
C GLY A 378 -21.72 -3.55 16.92
N VAL A 379 -22.78 -4.29 16.62
CA VAL A 379 -23.18 -5.47 17.36
C VAL A 379 -23.35 -6.61 16.35
N SER A 380 -22.84 -7.77 16.69
CA SER A 380 -23.03 -8.97 15.89
C SER A 380 -23.30 -10.16 16.79
N GLY A 381 -24.03 -11.16 16.28
CA GLY A 381 -24.32 -12.35 17.05
C GLY A 381 -24.93 -13.43 16.19
N GLY A 382 -24.98 -14.65 16.75
CA GLY A 382 -25.52 -15.84 16.12
C GLY A 382 -24.72 -17.08 16.43
N ARG A 383 -24.97 -18.15 15.67
CA ARG A 383 -24.20 -19.41 15.69
C ARG A 383 -23.41 -19.52 14.41
N PHE A 384 -22.09 -19.71 14.55
CA PHE A 384 -21.22 -19.81 13.37
C PHE A 384 -19.97 -20.65 13.65
N ALA A 385 -19.37 -21.24 12.59
CA ALA A 385 -18.10 -21.92 12.69
C ALA A 385 -16.96 -20.97 12.32
N PHE A 386 -15.93 -20.94 13.18
CA PHE A 386 -14.77 -20.05 13.09
C PHE A 386 -13.45 -20.83 13.03
N GLN A 387 -12.43 -20.25 12.43
CA GLN A 387 -11.05 -20.74 12.57
C GLN A 387 -10.54 -20.49 13.99
N PHE A 388 -9.64 -21.36 14.48
CA PHE A 388 -8.99 -21.16 15.79
C PHE A 388 -8.17 -19.86 15.82
N ASN A 389 -7.47 -19.53 14.74
CA ASN A 389 -6.80 -18.25 14.63
C ASN A 389 -7.80 -17.17 14.16
N PRO A 390 -8.08 -16.14 14.98
CA PRO A 390 -9.07 -15.12 14.66
C PRO A 390 -8.65 -14.20 13.50
N GLU A 391 -7.39 -14.26 13.04
CA GLU A 391 -6.90 -13.53 11.85
C GLU A 391 -7.24 -14.27 10.55
N ASP A 392 -7.91 -15.42 10.61
CA ASP A 392 -8.33 -16.25 9.47
C ASP A 392 -7.23 -16.46 8.41
N PRO A 393 -6.06 -17.00 8.79
CA PRO A 393 -4.89 -17.06 7.89
C PRO A 393 -5.07 -18.03 6.73
N ILE A 394 -6.08 -18.90 6.77
CA ILE A 394 -6.31 -19.96 5.79
C ILE A 394 -7.56 -19.60 4.97
N GLN A 395 -7.35 -19.26 3.70
CA GLN A 395 -8.45 -19.00 2.79
C GLN A 395 -9.23 -20.28 2.51
N GLU A 396 -10.55 -20.22 2.66
CA GLU A 396 -11.43 -21.40 2.53
C GLU A 396 -11.35 -22.06 1.15
N GLN A 397 -11.27 -21.29 0.06
CA GLN A 397 -11.16 -21.81 -1.31
C GLN A 397 -9.81 -22.49 -1.56
N VAL A 398 -8.73 -21.94 -0.98
CA VAL A 398 -7.41 -22.58 -1.03
C VAL A 398 -7.44 -23.91 -0.26
N ASN A 399 -7.99 -23.92 0.94
CA ASN A 399 -8.14 -25.15 1.72
C ASN A 399 -9.02 -26.18 1.00
N ALA A 400 -10.13 -25.75 0.38
CA ALA A 400 -11.01 -26.62 -0.40
C ALA A 400 -10.25 -27.32 -1.53
N SER A 401 -9.39 -26.59 -2.25
CA SER A 401 -8.53 -27.15 -3.31
C SER A 401 -7.55 -28.20 -2.75
N TYR A 402 -6.88 -27.89 -1.63
CA TYR A 402 -5.97 -28.84 -0.98
C TYR A 402 -6.72 -30.06 -0.43
N SER A 403 -7.90 -29.89 0.14
CA SER A 403 -8.70 -30.98 0.65
C SER A 403 -9.19 -31.88 -0.47
N LEU A 404 -9.82 -31.32 -1.50
CA LEU A 404 -10.41 -32.10 -2.58
C LEU A 404 -9.38 -32.82 -3.45
N PHE A 405 -8.25 -32.16 -3.79
CA PHE A 405 -7.29 -32.69 -4.75
C PHE A 405 -6.04 -33.34 -4.11
N SER A 406 -5.76 -33.08 -2.84
CA SER A 406 -4.54 -33.57 -2.17
C SER A 406 -4.79 -34.26 -0.82
N ARG A 407 -6.05 -34.37 -0.36
CA ARG A 407 -6.43 -34.88 0.97
C ARG A 407 -5.68 -34.19 2.13
N LYS A 408 -5.48 -32.87 2.00
CA LYS A 408 -4.81 -32.06 3.02
C LYS A 408 -5.79 -31.02 3.55
N ASN A 409 -6.23 -31.17 4.79
CA ASN A 409 -7.09 -30.19 5.45
C ASN A 409 -6.27 -29.38 6.45
N TYR A 410 -6.02 -28.11 6.11
CA TYR A 410 -5.32 -27.15 6.97
C TYR A 410 -6.27 -26.31 7.83
N LEU A 411 -7.51 -26.17 7.40
CA LEU A 411 -8.55 -25.42 8.08
C LEU A 411 -9.05 -26.19 9.28
N LYS A 412 -8.88 -25.62 10.47
CA LYS A 412 -9.37 -26.17 11.73
C LYS A 412 -10.44 -25.26 12.29
N LEU A 413 -11.61 -25.81 12.59
CA LEU A 413 -12.81 -25.07 12.92
C LEU A 413 -13.36 -25.45 14.30
N TYR A 414 -13.97 -24.49 14.96
CA TYR A 414 -14.82 -24.68 16.12
C TYR A 414 -16.12 -23.89 15.96
N GLU A 415 -17.17 -24.31 16.64
CA GLU A 415 -18.45 -23.64 16.66
C GLU A 415 -18.53 -22.69 17.84
N GLN A 416 -19.18 -21.54 17.65
CA GLN A 416 -19.59 -20.70 18.77
C GLN A 416 -20.96 -20.06 18.55
N ASP A 417 -21.75 -20.05 19.63
CA ASP A 417 -22.87 -19.14 19.82
C ASP A 417 -22.33 -17.87 20.45
N PHE A 418 -22.56 -16.71 19.83
CA PHE A 418 -21.88 -15.51 20.30
C PHE A 418 -22.71 -14.23 20.19
N VAL A 419 -22.38 -13.29 21.05
CA VAL A 419 -22.76 -11.89 20.95
C VAL A 419 -21.48 -11.06 21.09
N GLN A 420 -21.24 -10.16 20.16
CA GLN A 420 -20.07 -9.27 20.16
C GLN A 420 -20.53 -7.84 19.95
N ALA A 421 -20.05 -6.95 20.81
CA ALA A 421 -20.17 -5.51 20.64
C ALA A 421 -18.80 -4.89 20.42
N ASN A 422 -18.70 -3.95 19.49
CA ASN A 422 -17.47 -3.20 19.25
C ASN A 422 -17.77 -1.71 19.14
N TRP A 423 -16.84 -0.92 19.65
CA TRP A 423 -16.83 0.52 19.55
C TRP A 423 -15.42 0.99 19.26
N GLY A 424 -15.29 1.84 18.24
CA GLY A 424 -14.02 2.39 17.84
C GLY A 424 -14.12 3.88 17.57
N GLU A 425 -13.08 4.60 17.89
CA GLU A 425 -12.98 6.02 17.59
C GLU A 425 -11.58 6.37 17.11
N ARG A 426 -11.52 7.07 15.99
CA ARG A 426 -10.33 7.74 15.52
C ARG A 426 -10.43 9.21 15.90
N LYS A 427 -9.76 9.60 16.98
CA LYS A 427 -9.68 11.00 17.44
C LYS A 427 -8.98 11.90 16.43
N SER A 428 -7.90 11.37 15.85
CA SER A 428 -7.10 12.02 14.81
C SER A 428 -6.43 10.97 13.92
N PRO A 429 -5.81 11.34 12.81
CA PRO A 429 -4.99 10.40 12.04
C PRO A 429 -3.85 9.76 12.85
N ALA A 430 -3.40 10.40 13.93
CA ALA A 430 -2.33 9.91 14.80
C ALA A 430 -2.82 9.03 15.95
N LEU A 431 -4.10 9.06 16.30
CA LEU A 431 -4.61 8.36 17.50
C LEU A 431 -5.98 7.75 17.23
N SER A 432 -6.08 6.43 17.41
CA SER A 432 -7.34 5.68 17.40
C SER A 432 -7.37 4.62 18.48
N TYR A 433 -8.57 4.28 18.93
CA TYR A 433 -8.78 3.18 19.86
C TYR A 433 -10.02 2.37 19.48
N GLN A 434 -9.98 1.11 19.87
CA GLN A 434 -11.06 0.17 19.64
C GLN A 434 -11.31 -0.67 20.89
N LEU A 435 -12.57 -0.78 21.28
CA LEU A 435 -13.05 -1.64 22.35
C LEU A 435 -13.93 -2.72 21.76
N THR A 436 -13.75 -3.94 22.22
CA THR A 436 -14.58 -5.09 21.82
C THR A 436 -14.96 -5.88 23.05
N PHE A 437 -16.22 -6.21 23.17
CA PHE A 437 -16.74 -7.16 24.15
C PHE A 437 -17.30 -8.36 23.39
N LEU A 438 -16.92 -9.56 23.79
CA LEU A 438 -17.40 -10.83 23.25
C LEU A 438 -17.91 -11.68 24.39
N TRP A 439 -19.13 -12.17 24.25
CA TRP A 439 -19.63 -13.31 25.01
C TRP A 439 -19.88 -14.46 24.03
N ALA A 440 -19.39 -15.66 24.34
CA ALA A 440 -19.58 -16.80 23.47
C ALA A 440 -19.58 -18.12 24.25
N ASP A 441 -20.38 -19.06 23.77
CA ASP A 441 -20.37 -20.48 24.11
C ASP A 441 -19.72 -21.26 22.98
N ARG A 442 -18.61 -21.95 23.25
CA ARG A 442 -17.72 -22.57 22.26
C ARG A 442 -17.79 -24.08 22.34
N ARG A 443 -17.89 -24.74 21.16
CA ARG A 443 -17.99 -26.17 21.01
C ARG A 443 -16.98 -26.71 20.04
N GLN A 444 -16.45 -27.88 20.35
CA GLN A 444 -15.56 -28.62 19.45
C GLN A 444 -16.37 -29.17 18.27
N LEU A 445 -15.77 -29.08 17.09
CA LEU A 445 -16.25 -29.71 15.86
C LEU A 445 -15.30 -30.83 15.43
N GLU A 446 -15.85 -31.86 14.81
CA GLU A 446 -15.10 -32.97 14.25
C GLU A 446 -15.31 -33.07 12.74
N ASN A 447 -14.46 -33.83 12.05
CA ASN A 447 -14.64 -34.12 10.64
C ASN A 447 -15.92 -34.98 10.46
N THR A 448 -16.77 -34.58 9.52
CA THR A 448 -18.00 -35.30 9.19
C THR A 448 -17.88 -36.02 7.83
N THR A 449 -16.82 -35.75 7.07
CA THR A 449 -16.63 -36.34 5.75
C THR A 449 -15.16 -36.66 5.47
N ASP A 450 -14.95 -37.73 4.73
CA ASP A 450 -13.69 -38.14 4.12
C ASP A 450 -13.68 -37.98 2.59
N PHE A 451 -14.72 -37.37 2.03
CA PHE A 451 -14.87 -37.15 0.60
C PHE A 451 -13.68 -36.39 -0.01
N SER A 452 -13.15 -36.90 -1.12
CA SER A 452 -12.08 -36.27 -1.88
C SER A 452 -12.14 -36.67 -3.35
N LEU A 453 -11.74 -35.79 -4.23
CA LEU A 453 -11.51 -36.05 -5.65
C LEU A 453 -10.13 -36.65 -5.95
N SER A 454 -9.25 -36.70 -4.94
CA SER A 454 -7.90 -37.25 -5.06
C SER A 454 -7.94 -38.77 -5.30
N LYS A 455 -7.14 -39.23 -6.25
CA LYS A 455 -6.93 -40.67 -6.50
C LYS A 455 -6.12 -41.38 -5.41
N ASN A 456 -5.35 -40.60 -4.63
CA ASN A 456 -4.56 -41.15 -3.51
C ASN A 456 -5.45 -41.41 -2.30
N ARG A 457 -5.91 -42.66 -2.17
CA ARG A 457 -6.79 -43.10 -1.06
C ARG A 457 -6.01 -43.56 0.19
N GLU A 458 -4.71 -43.69 0.11
CA GLU A 458 -3.85 -44.11 1.23
C GLU A 458 -3.67 -43.05 2.31
N ARG A 459 -4.05 -41.79 2.02
CA ARG A 459 -3.93 -40.67 2.94
C ARG A 459 -5.32 -40.33 3.51
N ASP A 460 -5.46 -40.44 4.81
CA ASP A 460 -6.62 -39.91 5.54
C ASP A 460 -6.47 -38.42 5.82
N TYR A 461 -7.60 -37.75 6.05
CA TYR A 461 -7.58 -36.39 6.55
C TYR A 461 -7.06 -36.32 7.98
N SER A 462 -6.25 -35.31 8.29
CA SER A 462 -5.91 -34.99 9.68
C SER A 462 -7.19 -34.60 10.45
N SER A 463 -7.23 -34.94 11.73
CA SER A 463 -8.32 -34.57 12.63
C SER A 463 -8.57 -33.05 12.59
N ASN A 464 -9.76 -32.60 12.98
CA ASN A 464 -10.05 -31.15 13.08
C ASN A 464 -9.37 -30.48 14.30
N LYS A 465 -8.44 -31.18 14.98
CA LYS A 465 -7.67 -30.66 16.10
C LYS A 465 -6.41 -29.99 15.59
N PRO A 466 -6.13 -28.72 15.96
CA PRO A 466 -4.85 -28.10 15.68
C PRO A 466 -3.70 -28.84 16.38
N PHE A 467 -2.53 -28.88 15.75
CA PHE A 467 -1.32 -29.36 16.39
C PHE A 467 -0.48 -28.18 16.92
N ASN A 468 -0.02 -28.32 18.17
CA ASN A 468 0.79 -27.31 18.85
C ASN A 468 1.93 -27.98 19.61
N VAL A 469 3.11 -27.34 19.64
CA VAL A 469 4.28 -27.93 20.33
C VAL A 469 4.17 -27.93 21.85
N GLU A 470 3.36 -27.05 22.43
CA GLU A 470 3.13 -26.97 23.88
C GLU A 470 1.99 -27.90 24.33
N ALA A 471 0.94 -28.03 23.52
CA ALA A 471 -0.31 -28.70 23.88
C ALA A 471 -0.57 -30.02 23.12
N GLY A 472 0.32 -30.40 22.16
CA GLY A 472 0.11 -31.57 21.30
C GLY A 472 -1.09 -31.39 20.35
N ASP A 473 -1.85 -32.47 20.13
CA ASP A 473 -3.13 -32.41 19.43
C ASP A 473 -4.20 -31.78 20.34
N VAL A 474 -4.61 -30.58 20.00
CA VAL A 474 -5.46 -29.78 20.86
C VAL A 474 -6.92 -30.27 20.78
N ALA A 475 -7.36 -30.91 21.84
CA ALA A 475 -8.77 -31.09 22.14
C ALA A 475 -9.18 -30.07 23.21
N PHE A 476 -10.39 -29.54 23.12
CA PHE A 476 -10.91 -28.66 24.15
C PHE A 476 -12.33 -29.07 24.58
N SER A 477 -12.64 -28.87 25.84
CA SER A 477 -14.00 -29.03 26.35
C SER A 477 -14.86 -27.84 25.96
N ASN A 478 -16.13 -28.06 25.79
CA ASN A 478 -17.10 -26.98 25.61
C ASN A 478 -17.02 -26.01 26.79
N HIS A 479 -16.91 -24.73 26.49
CA HIS A 479 -16.70 -23.71 27.51
C HIS A 479 -17.29 -22.36 27.08
N GLN A 480 -17.45 -21.48 28.05
CA GLN A 480 -17.84 -20.10 27.79
C GLN A 480 -16.70 -19.12 27.93
N VAL A 481 -16.81 -18.02 27.20
CA VAL A 481 -15.91 -16.88 27.33
C VAL A 481 -16.71 -15.59 27.34
N ALA A 482 -16.47 -14.75 28.33
CA ALA A 482 -16.83 -13.35 28.32
C ALA A 482 -15.52 -12.56 28.29
N LYS A 483 -15.24 -11.84 27.20
CA LYS A 483 -13.94 -11.25 26.94
C LYS A 483 -14.05 -9.78 26.55
N PHE A 484 -13.28 -8.94 27.21
CA PHE A 484 -13.06 -7.55 26.83
C PHE A 484 -11.70 -7.38 26.16
N LYS A 485 -11.63 -6.64 25.06
CA LYS A 485 -10.41 -6.28 24.36
C LYS A 485 -10.38 -4.78 24.12
N ALA A 486 -9.29 -4.13 24.51
CA ALA A 486 -8.99 -2.72 24.23
C ALA A 486 -7.73 -2.64 23.38
N THR A 487 -7.77 -1.90 22.29
CA THR A 487 -6.61 -1.63 21.44
C THR A 487 -6.46 -0.12 21.28
N LEU A 488 -5.24 0.37 21.47
CA LEU A 488 -4.84 1.77 21.27
C LEU A 488 -3.78 1.80 20.17
N ASP A 489 -4.06 2.50 19.07
CA ASP A 489 -3.12 2.75 17.98
C ASP A 489 -2.65 4.20 18.03
N TRP A 490 -1.33 4.39 18.08
CA TRP A 490 -0.70 5.69 18.16
C TRP A 490 0.44 5.83 17.15
N ARG A 491 0.47 6.96 16.44
CA ARG A 491 1.53 7.33 15.50
C ARG A 491 2.25 8.59 15.98
N PRO A 492 3.29 8.44 16.83
CA PRO A 492 4.09 9.57 17.25
C PRO A 492 4.79 10.24 16.07
N GLY A 493 4.91 11.55 16.10
CA GLY A 493 5.60 12.32 15.06
C GLY A 493 4.90 12.33 13.69
N LEU A 494 3.59 12.02 13.62
CA LEU A 494 2.87 12.04 12.35
C LEU A 494 2.86 13.45 11.76
N THR A 495 3.43 13.58 10.57
CA THR A 495 3.48 14.82 9.79
C THR A 495 2.34 14.90 8.78
N TYR A 496 2.07 16.09 8.27
CA TYR A 496 0.96 16.37 7.38
C TYR A 496 1.43 17.16 6.16
N SER A 497 0.78 16.90 5.03
CA SER A 497 0.75 17.78 3.88
C SER A 497 -0.60 18.47 3.80
N ILE A 498 -0.64 19.77 3.51
CA ILE A 498 -1.90 20.49 3.30
C ILE A 498 -2.14 20.59 1.79
N ARG A 499 -3.33 20.19 1.35
CA ARG A 499 -3.78 20.33 -0.04
C ARG A 499 -5.19 20.90 -0.05
N ASN A 500 -5.36 22.07 -0.63
CA ASN A 500 -6.62 22.81 -0.65
C ASN A 500 -7.25 22.90 0.76
N GLY A 501 -6.46 23.31 1.75
CA GLY A 501 -6.88 23.42 3.16
C GLY A 501 -7.09 22.08 3.90
N ARG A 502 -6.95 20.92 3.22
CA ARG A 502 -7.07 19.60 3.85
C ARG A 502 -5.73 19.10 4.34
N LYS A 503 -5.67 18.70 5.60
CA LYS A 503 -4.54 17.97 6.17
C LYS A 503 -4.55 16.52 5.70
N ILE A 504 -3.52 16.11 4.95
CA ILE A 504 -3.30 14.75 4.48
C ILE A 504 -2.16 14.17 5.30
N PRO A 505 -2.39 13.12 6.10
CA PRO A 505 -1.34 12.53 6.94
C PRO A 505 -0.32 11.75 6.10
N ASN A 506 0.95 11.87 6.47
CA ASN A 506 2.07 11.16 5.84
C ASN A 506 2.37 9.88 6.65
N TYR A 507 1.54 8.86 6.52
CA TYR A 507 1.62 7.61 7.32
C TYR A 507 2.95 6.86 7.15
N GLU A 508 3.59 6.93 6.00
CA GLU A 508 4.88 6.27 5.73
C GLU A 508 6.05 6.83 6.57
N ARG A 509 5.85 8.00 7.18
CA ARG A 509 6.89 8.70 7.95
C ARG A 509 6.77 8.51 9.45
N ALA A 510 5.69 7.90 9.93
CA ALA A 510 5.44 7.76 11.35
C ALA A 510 5.25 6.30 11.73
N PRO A 511 5.97 5.79 12.75
CA PRO A 511 5.76 4.44 13.25
C PRO A 511 4.34 4.29 13.78
N LEU A 512 3.79 3.09 13.66
CA LEU A 512 2.55 2.69 14.33
C LEU A 512 2.91 1.92 15.58
N LEU A 513 2.55 2.45 16.73
CA LEU A 513 2.58 1.76 18.02
C LEU A 513 1.16 1.31 18.34
N SER A 514 0.99 0.01 18.59
CA SER A 514 -0.31 -0.56 18.99
C SER A 514 -0.17 -1.24 20.34
N PHE A 515 -1.05 -0.91 21.26
CA PHE A 515 -1.14 -1.52 22.57
C PHE A 515 -2.48 -2.21 22.71
N THR A 516 -2.47 -3.48 23.07
CA THR A 516 -3.67 -4.29 23.21
C THR A 516 -3.70 -4.93 24.59
N TYR A 517 -4.82 -4.77 25.28
CA TYR A 517 -5.14 -5.47 26.51
C TYR A 517 -6.39 -6.31 26.30
N GLN A 518 -6.35 -7.57 26.73
CA GLN A 518 -7.50 -8.47 26.71
C GLN A 518 -7.71 -9.06 28.12
N LYS A 519 -8.95 -9.13 28.53
CA LYS A 519 -9.34 -9.75 29.80
C LYS A 519 -10.54 -10.68 29.59
N ALA A 520 -10.40 -11.93 29.98
CA ALA A 520 -11.53 -12.85 30.14
C ALA A 520 -12.07 -12.78 31.56
N MET A 521 -13.38 -12.77 31.69
CA MET A 521 -14.13 -12.54 32.92
C MET A 521 -15.01 -13.74 33.22
N PRO A 522 -14.54 -14.74 33.99
CA PRO A 522 -15.31 -15.96 34.28
C PRO A 522 -16.61 -15.65 35.05
N GLN A 523 -16.68 -14.53 35.77
CA GLN A 523 -17.85 -14.10 36.54
C GLN A 523 -19.09 -13.82 35.65
N LEU A 524 -18.88 -13.56 34.37
CA LEU A 524 -19.96 -13.33 33.38
C LEU A 524 -20.37 -14.62 32.65
N SER A 525 -19.80 -15.75 33.03
CA SER A 525 -20.14 -17.05 32.50
C SER A 525 -21.31 -17.65 33.30
N THR A 526 -22.20 -18.35 32.60
CA THR A 526 -23.32 -19.10 33.19
C THR A 526 -23.02 -20.60 33.32
N SER A 527 -21.89 -21.08 32.77
CA SER A 527 -21.41 -22.46 32.86
C SER A 527 -20.22 -22.57 33.81
N GLY A 528 -20.01 -23.78 34.37
CA GLY A 528 -18.91 -24.05 35.31
C GLY A 528 -17.51 -23.99 34.68
N LEU A 529 -17.38 -24.11 33.35
CA LEU A 529 -16.11 -24.04 32.63
C LEU A 529 -16.04 -22.77 31.81
N ALA A 530 -15.21 -21.83 32.26
CA ALA A 530 -15.08 -20.49 31.66
C ALA A 530 -13.63 -20.05 31.52
N ALA A 531 -13.36 -19.23 30.51
CA ALA A 531 -12.04 -18.65 30.34
C ALA A 531 -11.75 -17.60 31.43
N ASP A 532 -10.52 -17.65 31.97
CA ASP A 532 -9.97 -16.70 32.97
C ASP A 532 -8.52 -16.36 32.60
N PHE A 533 -8.31 -15.23 31.95
CA PHE A 533 -6.97 -14.77 31.57
C PHE A 533 -6.91 -13.25 31.40
N ASP A 534 -5.68 -12.72 31.53
CA ASP A 534 -5.33 -11.36 31.18
C ASP A 534 -4.12 -11.38 30.24
N GLN A 535 -4.21 -10.71 29.10
CA GLN A 535 -3.14 -10.61 28.10
C GLN A 535 -2.80 -9.14 27.82
N LEU A 536 -1.52 -8.85 27.76
CA LEU A 536 -0.97 -7.57 27.32
C LEU A 536 -0.09 -7.79 26.08
N GLU A 537 -0.29 -6.98 25.05
CA GLU A 537 0.50 -7.01 23.82
C GLU A 537 0.87 -5.60 23.39
N ALA A 538 2.11 -5.42 22.93
CA ALA A 538 2.57 -4.21 22.26
C ALA A 538 3.17 -4.55 20.91
N SER A 539 2.90 -3.72 19.89
CA SER A 539 3.51 -3.88 18.58
C SER A 539 4.03 -2.56 18.03
N LEU A 540 5.11 -2.65 17.27
CA LEU A 540 5.75 -1.55 16.54
C LEU A 540 5.84 -1.93 15.07
N LYS A 541 5.15 -1.18 14.20
CA LYS A 541 5.24 -1.33 12.76
C LYS A 541 5.75 -0.04 12.13
N HIS A 542 6.76 -0.15 11.27
CA HIS A 542 7.29 1.00 10.55
C HIS A 542 7.93 0.62 9.23
N ASP A 543 8.01 1.61 8.34
CA ASP A 543 8.63 1.53 7.02
C ASP A 543 9.76 2.56 6.95
N PHE A 544 11.00 2.11 6.73
CA PHE A 544 12.14 2.99 6.51
C PHE A 544 12.54 3.00 5.04
N SER A 545 12.58 4.19 4.44
CA SER A 545 13.17 4.39 3.12
C SER A 545 14.62 4.84 3.25
N PHE A 546 15.55 4.02 2.79
CA PHE A 546 16.99 4.33 2.76
C PHE A 546 17.32 5.03 1.43
N GLY A 547 16.79 6.22 1.22
CA GLY A 547 17.00 6.98 0.01
C GLY A 547 16.66 6.18 -1.25
N VAL A 548 17.65 6.04 -2.16
CA VAL A 548 17.50 5.20 -3.36
C VAL A 548 18.01 3.77 -3.17
N SER A 549 18.58 3.43 -2.00
CA SER A 549 19.17 2.10 -1.77
C SER A 549 18.13 1.03 -1.59
N GLY A 550 17.04 1.34 -0.91
CA GLY A 550 15.95 0.39 -0.68
C GLY A 550 14.94 0.86 0.35
N LYS A 551 14.04 -0.05 0.72
CA LYS A 551 13.01 0.15 1.74
C LYS A 551 13.00 -1.03 2.71
N LEU A 552 13.03 -0.76 4.00
CA LEU A 552 12.85 -1.74 5.06
C LEU A 552 11.43 -1.59 5.64
N GLU A 553 10.67 -2.65 5.63
CA GLU A 553 9.41 -2.78 6.36
C GLU A 553 9.60 -3.75 7.50
N PHE A 554 9.19 -3.40 8.70
CA PHE A 554 9.26 -4.31 9.83
C PHE A 554 8.05 -4.19 10.74
N ASN A 555 7.76 -5.29 11.41
CA ASN A 555 6.74 -5.42 12.43
C ASN A 555 7.30 -6.23 13.58
N VAL A 556 7.35 -5.66 14.77
CA VAL A 556 7.78 -6.34 16.01
C VAL A 556 6.59 -6.33 16.97
N THR A 557 6.24 -7.50 17.46
CA THR A 557 5.15 -7.68 18.41
C THR A 557 5.67 -8.48 19.61
N ALA A 558 5.42 -7.98 20.81
CA ALA A 558 5.73 -8.68 22.04
C ALA A 558 4.51 -8.67 22.97
N GLY A 559 4.33 -9.74 23.72
CA GLY A 559 3.22 -9.83 24.66
C GLY A 559 3.40 -10.92 25.68
N THR A 560 2.52 -10.90 26.66
CA THR A 560 2.51 -11.89 27.74
C THR A 560 1.11 -12.05 28.29
N PHE A 561 0.84 -13.21 28.86
CA PHE A 561 -0.31 -13.44 29.69
C PHE A 561 0.06 -13.10 31.15
N LEU A 562 -0.61 -12.10 31.71
CA LEU A 562 -0.41 -11.68 33.11
C LEU A 562 -1.17 -12.60 34.09
N ASN A 563 -2.24 -13.20 33.60
CA ASN A 563 -3.02 -14.24 34.24
C ASN A 563 -3.34 -15.31 33.18
N ASP A 564 -3.03 -16.54 33.44
CA ASP A 564 -3.21 -17.70 32.56
C ASP A 564 -3.95 -18.87 33.23
N ARG A 565 -4.77 -18.58 34.25
CA ARG A 565 -5.45 -19.60 35.05
C ARG A 565 -6.28 -20.58 34.22
N GLN A 566 -7.00 -20.06 33.24
CA GLN A 566 -7.79 -20.87 32.33
C GLN A 566 -7.80 -20.25 30.94
N VAL A 567 -6.81 -20.63 30.12
CA VAL A 567 -6.71 -20.20 28.71
C VAL A 567 -7.06 -21.37 27.82
N PHE A 568 -8.08 -21.21 26.99
CA PHE A 568 -8.39 -22.20 25.95
C PHE A 568 -7.64 -21.88 24.67
N PHE A 569 -7.41 -22.89 23.84
CA PHE A 569 -6.56 -22.74 22.66
C PHE A 569 -7.04 -21.66 21.69
N GLN A 570 -8.34 -21.39 21.60
CA GLN A 570 -8.92 -20.29 20.81
C GLN A 570 -8.51 -18.90 21.29
N ASP A 571 -8.03 -18.79 22.52
CA ASP A 571 -7.59 -17.54 23.14
C ASP A 571 -6.04 -17.45 23.26
N TYR A 572 -5.31 -18.47 22.81
CA TYR A 572 -3.85 -18.41 22.68
C TYR A 572 -3.46 -17.29 21.72
N LYS A 573 -2.26 -16.78 21.89
CA LYS A 573 -1.66 -15.96 20.83
C LYS A 573 -1.29 -16.88 19.67
N HIS A 574 -1.96 -16.66 18.54
CA HIS A 574 -1.65 -17.34 17.29
C HIS A 574 -0.76 -16.48 16.43
N PHE A 575 0.08 -17.13 15.61
CA PHE A 575 0.94 -16.49 14.64
C PHE A 575 0.58 -16.98 13.24
N GLY A 576 0.59 -16.07 12.26
CA GLY A 576 0.24 -16.39 10.88
C GLY A 576 1.28 -17.32 10.24
N GLY A 577 1.04 -18.63 10.28
CA GLY A 577 1.82 -19.63 9.57
C GLY A 577 1.37 -19.81 8.12
N ASN A 578 2.09 -20.68 7.37
CA ASN A 578 1.70 -21.07 6.02
C ASN A 578 2.18 -22.48 5.66
N ARG A 579 1.25 -23.32 5.19
CA ARG A 579 1.54 -24.66 4.63
C ARG A 579 1.20 -24.77 3.16
N THR A 580 0.63 -23.73 2.56
CA THR A 580 0.26 -23.70 1.15
C THR A 580 1.42 -23.22 0.27
N LEU A 581 1.33 -23.44 -1.04
CA LEU A 581 2.28 -22.87 -2.00
C LEU A 581 2.03 -21.38 -2.29
N PHE A 582 0.94 -20.82 -1.73
CA PHE A 582 0.58 -19.43 -1.95
C PHE A 582 1.12 -18.55 -0.83
N SER A 583 1.81 -17.47 -1.19
CA SER A 583 2.25 -16.47 -0.22
C SER A 583 1.13 -15.47 0.07
N SER A 584 1.12 -14.92 1.29
CA SER A 584 0.21 -13.84 1.66
C SER A 584 0.56 -12.55 0.93
N MET A 585 -0.41 -11.66 0.74
CA MET A 585 -0.22 -10.41 0.02
C MET A 585 0.71 -9.42 0.72
N GLY A 586 0.66 -9.36 2.05
CA GLY A 586 1.50 -8.44 2.84
C GLY A 586 2.92 -8.96 2.98
N ALA A 587 3.92 -8.16 2.59
CA ALA A 587 5.32 -8.54 2.70
C ALA A 587 5.72 -8.84 4.16
N ALA A 588 5.27 -8.02 5.11
CA ALA A 588 5.60 -8.11 6.53
C ALA A 588 4.41 -8.58 7.39
N SER A 589 3.60 -9.53 6.90
CA SER A 589 2.39 -9.96 7.62
C SER A 589 2.46 -11.36 8.22
N ASN A 590 3.06 -12.34 7.53
CA ASN A 590 2.98 -13.74 7.93
C ASN A 590 4.33 -14.47 7.78
N TYR A 591 4.51 -15.54 8.52
CA TYR A 591 5.57 -16.51 8.31
C TYR A 591 5.29 -17.32 7.02
N ARG A 592 6.35 -17.72 6.31
CA ARG A 592 6.27 -18.38 5.00
C ARG A 592 6.31 -19.91 5.08
N VAL A 593 7.01 -20.41 6.08
CA VAL A 593 7.35 -21.85 6.19
C VAL A 593 6.81 -22.47 7.48
N MET A 594 6.49 -21.64 8.47
CA MET A 594 5.96 -22.06 9.76
C MET A 594 4.60 -22.76 9.60
N ASP A 595 4.42 -23.90 10.26
CA ASP A 595 3.13 -24.57 10.28
C ASP A 595 2.10 -23.79 11.07
N TYR A 596 0.84 -23.87 10.62
CA TYR A 596 -0.28 -23.28 11.35
C TYR A 596 -0.35 -23.81 12.78
N TYR A 597 -0.60 -22.91 13.72
CA TYR A 597 -0.77 -23.18 15.16
C TYR A 597 0.45 -23.75 15.89
N ARG A 598 1.55 -24.11 15.20
CA ARG A 598 2.70 -24.83 15.75
C ARG A 598 3.26 -24.19 17.03
N TYR A 599 3.43 -22.87 17.03
CA TYR A 599 4.00 -22.11 18.15
C TYR A 599 3.00 -21.15 18.82
N SER A 600 1.70 -21.41 18.65
CA SER A 600 0.69 -20.66 19.41
C SER A 600 0.94 -20.86 20.91
N THR A 601 0.78 -19.82 21.72
CA THR A 601 1.16 -19.84 23.13
C THR A 601 0.18 -19.08 24.02
N SER A 602 0.07 -19.54 25.27
CA SER A 602 -0.56 -18.81 26.38
C SER A 602 0.46 -18.15 27.32
N GLY A 603 1.74 -18.17 26.97
CA GLY A 603 2.83 -17.54 27.72
C GLY A 603 3.35 -16.26 27.08
N SER A 604 4.56 -15.87 27.45
CA SER A 604 5.25 -14.72 26.87
C SER A 604 5.80 -15.02 25.47
N TYR A 605 5.81 -14.01 24.61
CA TYR A 605 6.26 -14.14 23.23
C TYR A 605 6.87 -12.87 22.67
N ILE A 606 7.71 -13.05 21.67
CA ILE A 606 8.19 -11.99 20.79
C ILE A 606 8.20 -12.51 19.35
N SER A 607 7.66 -11.72 18.44
CA SER A 607 7.60 -11.97 17.00
C SER A 607 8.17 -10.77 16.26
N SER A 608 9.05 -10.99 15.30
CA SER A 608 9.62 -9.94 14.46
C SER A 608 9.58 -10.40 13.00
N ILE A 609 9.05 -9.54 12.13
CA ILE A 609 9.02 -9.76 10.70
C ILE A 609 9.69 -8.55 10.05
N ALA A 610 10.75 -8.76 9.30
CA ALA A 610 11.50 -7.72 8.61
C ALA A 610 11.64 -8.08 7.13
N HIS A 611 11.34 -7.13 6.27
CA HIS A 611 11.37 -7.28 4.83
C HIS A 611 12.12 -6.10 4.21
N TYR A 612 13.22 -6.37 3.53
CA TYR A 612 14.03 -5.37 2.86
C TYR A 612 13.91 -5.48 1.35
N GLN A 613 13.40 -4.44 0.73
CA GLN A 613 13.30 -4.30 -0.72
C GLN A 613 14.52 -3.55 -1.25
N PHE A 614 15.29 -4.21 -2.11
CA PHE A 614 16.43 -3.60 -2.76
C PHE A 614 15.99 -2.78 -3.97
N ARG A 615 16.68 -1.68 -4.21
CA ARG A 615 16.61 -1.01 -5.51
C ARG A 615 17.32 -1.83 -6.60
N LYS A 616 18.48 -2.40 -6.26
CA LYS A 616 19.31 -3.18 -7.17
C LYS A 616 20.09 -4.22 -6.34
N PHE A 617 19.94 -5.49 -6.69
CA PHE A 617 20.63 -6.55 -5.94
C PHE A 617 21.28 -7.54 -6.90
N ILE A 618 20.75 -8.73 -7.13
CA ILE A 618 21.35 -9.77 -7.99
C ILE A 618 20.80 -9.71 -9.41
N PHE A 619 19.51 -10.06 -9.57
CA PHE A 619 18.87 -10.17 -10.88
C PHE A 619 18.55 -8.80 -11.50
N THR A 620 18.23 -7.81 -10.69
CA THR A 620 17.99 -6.44 -11.14
C THR A 620 19.28 -5.74 -11.64
N GLN A 621 20.44 -6.36 -11.48
CA GLN A 621 21.67 -5.93 -12.14
C GLN A 621 21.69 -6.30 -13.63
N LEU A 622 21.01 -7.37 -14.02
CA LEU A 622 20.97 -7.83 -15.42
C LEU A 622 20.27 -6.79 -16.30
N PRO A 623 20.84 -6.44 -17.47
CA PRO A 623 20.29 -5.40 -18.34
C PRO A 623 18.82 -5.63 -18.72
N MET A 624 18.43 -6.89 -18.90
CA MET A 624 17.06 -7.28 -19.27
C MET A 624 16.05 -7.02 -18.15
N LEU A 625 16.43 -7.20 -16.89
CA LEU A 625 15.54 -7.06 -15.73
C LEU A 625 15.61 -5.68 -15.07
N ARG A 626 16.63 -4.89 -15.37
CA ARG A 626 16.91 -3.59 -14.76
C ARG A 626 15.76 -2.59 -14.89
N PHE A 627 15.01 -2.65 -15.99
CA PHE A 627 13.90 -1.75 -16.30
C PHE A 627 12.56 -2.47 -16.41
N SER A 628 12.49 -3.73 -15.95
CA SER A 628 11.27 -4.54 -16.02
C SER A 628 10.25 -4.22 -14.93
N GLY A 629 10.64 -3.45 -13.91
CA GLY A 629 9.84 -3.22 -12.70
C GLY A 629 9.94 -4.33 -11.66
N VAL A 630 10.72 -5.38 -11.93
CA VAL A 630 10.99 -6.46 -10.97
C VAL A 630 11.72 -5.90 -9.76
N ARG A 631 11.30 -6.30 -8.57
CA ARG A 631 11.90 -5.92 -7.29
C ARG A 631 12.43 -7.15 -6.59
N GLU A 632 13.61 -7.03 -6.01
CA GLU A 632 14.26 -8.07 -5.23
C GLU A 632 14.16 -7.74 -3.76
N ASN A 633 13.78 -8.73 -2.96
CA ASN A 633 13.64 -8.54 -1.53
C ASN A 633 14.31 -9.68 -0.78
N ILE A 634 14.80 -9.36 0.42
CA ILE A 634 15.18 -10.34 1.43
C ILE A 634 14.28 -10.13 2.63
N PHE A 635 13.85 -11.20 3.27
CA PHE A 635 13.13 -11.12 4.52
C PHE A 635 13.72 -12.02 5.57
N VAL A 636 13.58 -11.58 6.83
CA VAL A 636 13.97 -12.32 8.02
C VAL A 636 12.84 -12.24 9.02
N ASN A 637 12.33 -13.39 9.43
CA ASN A 637 11.29 -13.50 10.44
C ASN A 637 11.84 -14.23 11.65
N TYR A 638 11.47 -13.81 12.84
CA TYR A 638 11.88 -14.40 14.09
C TYR A 638 10.69 -14.56 15.03
N LEU A 639 10.63 -15.71 15.71
CA LEU A 639 9.64 -16.01 16.73
C LEU A 639 10.28 -16.74 17.90
N LYS A 640 9.94 -16.29 19.09
CA LYS A 640 10.22 -16.98 20.33
C LYS A 640 9.00 -16.89 21.23
N THR A 641 8.53 -18.01 21.72
CA THR A 641 7.55 -18.11 22.82
C THR A 641 8.23 -18.69 24.04
N GLN A 642 7.54 -18.67 25.17
CA GLN A 642 8.08 -19.18 26.43
C GLN A 642 8.60 -20.61 26.29
N ASN A 643 7.86 -21.48 25.62
CA ASN A 643 8.14 -22.93 25.51
C ASN A 643 8.61 -23.38 24.12
N SER A 644 8.67 -22.49 23.11
CA SER A 644 9.12 -22.85 21.77
C SER A 644 10.64 -22.80 21.64
N PRO A 645 11.25 -23.49 20.65
CA PRO A 645 12.60 -23.18 20.22
C PRO A 645 12.68 -21.76 19.64
N HIS A 646 13.88 -21.24 19.42
CA HIS A 646 14.09 -20.04 18.61
C HIS A 646 13.77 -20.38 17.15
N TYR A 647 12.70 -19.83 16.63
CA TYR A 647 12.28 -20.04 15.25
C TYR A 647 12.70 -18.86 14.39
N THR A 648 13.34 -19.14 13.26
CA THR A 648 13.79 -18.12 12.30
C THR A 648 13.43 -18.54 10.88
N GLU A 649 12.96 -17.61 10.07
CA GLU A 649 12.85 -17.80 8.62
C GLU A 649 13.72 -16.78 7.90
N ILE A 650 14.39 -17.22 6.85
CA ILE A 650 15.12 -16.39 5.92
C ILE A 650 14.59 -16.68 4.53
N GLY A 651 14.35 -15.65 3.75
CA GLY A 651 13.89 -15.85 2.39
C GLY A 651 14.25 -14.73 1.45
N TYR A 652 14.09 -15.06 0.18
CA TYR A 652 14.33 -14.19 -0.95
C TYR A 652 13.10 -14.17 -1.84
N SER A 653 12.70 -12.98 -2.33
CA SER A 653 11.59 -12.87 -3.24
C SER A 653 11.89 -11.99 -4.45
N LEU A 654 11.25 -12.35 -5.56
CA LEU A 654 11.15 -11.57 -6.78
C LEU A 654 9.71 -11.10 -6.92
N ASP A 655 9.49 -9.82 -6.75
CA ASP A 655 8.19 -9.18 -6.86
C ASP A 655 7.99 -8.53 -8.24
N ASN A 656 6.74 -8.32 -8.61
CA ASN A 656 6.34 -7.72 -9.87
C ASN A 656 6.83 -8.48 -11.12
N LEU A 657 7.04 -9.78 -11.02
CA LEU A 657 7.20 -10.64 -12.19
C LEU A 657 5.95 -10.50 -13.06
N PHE A 658 6.14 -10.18 -14.33
CA PHE A 658 5.02 -9.80 -15.22
C PHE A 658 4.12 -8.71 -14.64
N ARG A 659 4.67 -7.86 -13.72
CA ARG A 659 4.03 -6.73 -13.02
C ARG A 659 3.01 -7.09 -11.94
N ILE A 660 2.73 -8.35 -11.69
CA ILE A 660 1.70 -8.80 -10.75
C ILE A 660 2.22 -9.85 -9.79
N PHE A 661 2.98 -10.81 -10.32
CA PHE A 661 3.30 -12.03 -9.57
C PHE A 661 4.51 -11.84 -8.65
N ARG A 662 4.50 -12.65 -7.61
CA ARG A 662 5.60 -12.83 -6.65
C ARG A 662 6.03 -14.28 -6.68
N VAL A 663 7.34 -14.51 -6.66
CA VAL A 663 7.96 -15.81 -6.39
C VAL A 663 8.90 -15.65 -5.22
N GLU A 664 8.71 -16.48 -4.21
CA GLU A 664 9.53 -16.46 -2.98
C GLU A 664 10.19 -17.82 -2.78
N LEU A 665 11.39 -17.82 -2.20
CA LEU A 665 12.04 -18.99 -1.64
C LEU A 665 12.30 -18.69 -0.17
N ALA A 666 11.76 -19.51 0.72
CA ALA A 666 11.89 -19.34 2.15
C ALA A 666 12.43 -20.59 2.81
N ALA A 667 13.33 -20.44 3.77
CA ALA A 667 13.89 -21.50 4.62
C ALA A 667 13.62 -21.20 6.09
N GLY A 668 13.17 -22.21 6.83
CA GLY A 668 12.89 -22.15 8.25
C GLY A 668 13.94 -22.91 9.06
N PHE A 669 14.24 -22.39 10.25
CA PHE A 669 15.24 -22.91 11.17
C PHE A 669 14.68 -22.96 12.60
N GLU A 670 15.02 -23.98 13.36
CA GLU A 670 14.78 -24.10 14.80
C GLU A 670 16.11 -24.17 15.53
N ASN A 671 16.37 -23.27 16.49
CA ASN A 671 17.64 -23.15 17.21
C ASN A 671 18.87 -23.14 16.28
N GLY A 672 18.72 -22.51 15.10
CA GLY A 672 19.79 -22.48 14.08
C GLY A 672 19.89 -23.73 13.20
N GLN A 673 19.17 -24.80 13.50
CA GLN A 673 19.12 -26.00 12.66
C GLN A 673 18.11 -25.85 11.55
N PHE A 674 18.51 -26.25 10.33
CA PHE A 674 17.64 -26.24 9.17
C PHE A 674 16.42 -27.16 9.35
N LEU A 675 15.24 -26.65 9.17
CA LEU A 675 14.01 -27.40 9.26
C LEU A 675 13.48 -27.81 7.88
N ARG A 676 13.30 -26.81 7.00
CA ARG A 676 12.81 -27.02 5.63
C ARG A 676 12.92 -25.73 4.81
N ALA A 677 12.89 -25.91 3.48
CA ALA A 677 12.75 -24.79 2.55
C ALA A 677 11.60 -25.05 1.58
N ARG A 678 10.97 -23.98 1.09
CA ARG A 678 9.85 -24.08 0.14
C ARG A 678 9.82 -22.90 -0.83
N PRO A 679 9.45 -23.16 -2.10
CA PRO A 679 9.01 -22.12 -3.01
C PRO A 679 7.57 -21.71 -2.67
N LEU A 680 7.26 -20.42 -2.87
CA LEU A 680 5.92 -19.86 -2.72
C LEU A 680 5.62 -18.95 -3.92
N PHE A 681 4.35 -18.88 -4.25
CA PHE A 681 3.85 -18.04 -5.34
C PHE A 681 2.78 -17.10 -4.79
N GLY A 682 2.74 -15.89 -5.29
CA GLY A 682 1.76 -14.91 -4.81
C GLY A 682 1.56 -13.76 -5.77
N VAL A 683 0.75 -12.82 -5.32
CA VAL A 683 0.50 -11.55 -6.01
C VAL A 683 1.21 -10.44 -5.25
N ALA A 684 2.11 -9.73 -5.91
CA ALA A 684 2.87 -8.64 -5.32
C ALA A 684 2.13 -7.31 -5.37
N THR A 685 1.35 -7.09 -6.41
CA THR A 685 0.65 -5.82 -6.67
C THR A 685 -0.73 -6.08 -7.24
N PHE A 686 -1.76 -5.47 -6.67
CA PHE A 686 -3.06 -5.41 -7.34
C PHE A 686 -3.03 -4.29 -8.38
N LEU A 687 -3.28 -4.64 -9.62
CA LEU A 687 -3.75 -3.68 -10.59
C LEU A 687 -5.22 -3.41 -10.22
N ASN A 688 -5.52 -2.25 -9.63
CA ASN A 688 -6.88 -1.76 -9.54
C ASN A 688 -7.34 -1.42 -10.97
N ILE A 689 -7.71 -2.44 -11.72
CA ILE A 689 -8.41 -2.28 -12.99
C ILE A 689 -9.88 -2.23 -12.61
N SER A 690 -10.44 -1.03 -12.48
CA SER A 690 -11.89 -0.88 -12.53
C SER A 690 -12.29 -1.06 -13.99
N ILE A 691 -12.85 -2.20 -14.31
CA ILE A 691 -13.61 -2.40 -15.55
C ILE A 691 -15.00 -1.83 -15.22
N ASP A 692 -15.26 -0.58 -15.63
CA ASP A 692 -16.59 0.01 -15.61
C ASP A 692 -17.42 -0.54 -16.77
#